data_fdab96260e3c0a68735cb7693ec04318
#
_entry.id   fdab96260e3c0a68735cb7693ec04318
#
_cell.length_a   1.000
_cell.length_b   1.000
_cell.length_c   1.000
_cell.angle_alpha   90.00
_cell.angle_beta   90.00
_cell.angle_gamma   90.00
#
_symmetry.space_group_name_H-M   'P 1'
#
loop_
_entity.id
_entity.type
_entity.pdbx_description
1 polymer ?
#
loop_
_entity_poly.entity_id
_entity_poly.type
_entity_poly.pdbx_seq_one_letter_code
_entity_poly.pdbx_strand_id
1 'polypeptide(L)'
;MARKKKADQVRQLFHYSDNFTREQWQNVNQEGYDFAHDEQLKETELDSLREQGMPTFTINRILPVVEMLNYYATANNPRWQAVGVEGSDSDVAAVFSDIADYIWGRSDGDTLYSNAVNDSITKSLGYLMVEIDKDADNGMGEVKLSQPEPFDIYVDQKSRDIMFRDASYIMIRKVLPKSHLIKLFPEHKRKIEKASSDENTNFSYTRRPLGTGDQKTFLYDDDSMDDVGITPEGEQEPLIEFFEVYEKIKIAYMNVFYRIPPSEEELQAIQQQVQVKMKEMSAEMQVELMEQQKQMEQAVAEGKMIPERYELEMQKAQEMMQQQLQSAEQQYMSELQAAQSKIENKIITEKEYKILLQDESFAVNLVDAVKFFGTRIKQCCLAGDKLLYEYILPENVTEYPIVPFHYKWTGTPYPISAVSPLIGKQKEINKSHQIMVHNASLGSSLRWMYEEGSIDAEMWEKYSAAPGALLPVRPGTERPTPVMPAPLSNAFFSIVQQGKSDMEYLAGIYSSMQGDTQQQHETFRGMLALDEYGTRRVKQWMKNSIEPALKQLGTIVMQYSQAIYTANKRFRIVQPSAIQEDREVEINVPMFNDMGEAIGKSMDYSAAKFDVRIVSGSTLPINRWAYLAELKELLQLGVVDDLAVLAETDIKKKDLIAKRKSVYSQLQSQLQQMQEAMKDKDGTIETLERQLVQAGIKGKVMQAEMEINKQKEEIKGETKDAYRQTQAEQAVIQNALNNEANVKTKEMQMEVQKARNDLQNNNNNS
;
A
#
# COMPACT_ATOMS: atom_id res chain seq x y z
N MET A 1 4.74 -9.20 40.91
CA MET A 1 5.16 -7.80 41.09
C MET A 1 5.50 -7.11 39.76
N ALA A 2 6.39 -7.59 38.91
CA ALA A 2 6.77 -6.94 37.65
C ALA A 2 5.60 -6.65 36.68
N ARG A 3 4.67 -7.61 36.50
CA ARG A 3 3.48 -7.44 35.60
C ARG A 3 2.51 -6.39 36.10
N LYS A 4 2.26 -6.28 37.42
CA LYS A 4 1.41 -5.24 37.99
C LYS A 4 2.05 -3.86 37.80
N LYS A 5 3.39 -3.76 38.02
CA LYS A 5 4.13 -2.53 37.79
C LYS A 5 4.07 -2.06 36.33
N LYS A 6 3.98 -3.00 35.35
CA LYS A 6 3.86 -2.66 33.92
C LYS A 6 2.47 -2.12 33.60
N ALA A 7 1.40 -2.75 34.11
CA ALA A 7 0.06 -2.24 33.95
C ALA A 7 -0.11 -0.82 34.53
N ASP A 8 0.45 -0.57 35.70
CA ASP A 8 0.45 0.77 36.33
C ASP A 8 1.23 1.79 35.46
N GLN A 9 2.34 1.37 34.82
CA GLN A 9 3.10 2.24 33.90
C GLN A 9 2.28 2.61 32.66
N VAL A 10 1.58 1.66 32.05
CA VAL A 10 0.74 1.93 30.87
C VAL A 10 -0.39 2.89 31.23
N ARG A 11 -1.04 2.70 32.37
CA ARG A 11 -2.08 3.64 32.83
C ARG A 11 -1.53 5.05 33.07
N GLN A 12 -0.34 5.17 33.65
CA GLN A 12 0.31 6.46 33.79
C GLN A 12 0.61 7.13 32.45
N LEU A 13 1.07 6.37 31.44
CA LEU A 13 1.26 6.88 30.07
C LEU A 13 -0.07 7.33 29.45
N PHE A 14 -1.14 6.56 29.66
CA PHE A 14 -2.47 6.94 29.21
C PHE A 14 -2.93 8.27 29.82
N HIS A 15 -2.90 8.41 31.15
CA HIS A 15 -3.26 9.67 31.81
C HIS A 15 -2.39 10.86 31.39
N TYR A 16 -1.12 10.60 31.04
CA TYR A 16 -0.26 11.65 30.50
C TYR A 16 -0.68 12.06 29.09
N SER A 17 -1.12 11.12 28.26
CA SER A 17 -1.54 11.37 26.89
C SER A 17 -2.97 11.94 26.80
N ASP A 18 -3.84 11.55 27.72
CA ASP A 18 -5.24 12.01 27.82
C ASP A 18 -5.32 13.30 28.62
N ASN A 19 -4.84 14.38 28.03
CA ASN A 19 -4.78 15.70 28.66
C ASN A 19 -5.71 16.69 27.97
N PHE A 20 -5.85 17.87 28.58
CA PHE A 20 -6.69 18.96 28.12
C PHE A 20 -6.47 19.35 26.63
N THR A 21 -5.25 19.32 26.14
CA THR A 21 -4.95 19.64 24.73
C THR A 21 -5.54 18.58 23.79
N ARG A 22 -5.44 17.31 24.17
CA ARG A 22 -6.04 16.22 23.40
C ARG A 22 -7.55 16.29 23.44
N GLU A 23 -8.12 16.51 24.60
CA GLU A 23 -9.57 16.66 24.78
C GLU A 23 -10.12 17.82 23.94
N GLN A 24 -9.48 18.97 23.96
CA GLN A 24 -9.84 20.10 23.09
C GLN A 24 -9.75 19.74 21.60
N TRP A 25 -8.68 19.09 21.20
CA TRP A 25 -8.51 18.63 19.81
C TRP A 25 -9.62 17.65 19.42
N GLN A 26 -9.95 16.71 20.29
CA GLN A 26 -11.02 15.73 20.06
C GLN A 26 -12.37 16.40 19.93
N ASN A 27 -12.71 17.32 20.83
CA ASN A 27 -14.00 18.04 20.81
C ASN A 27 -14.16 18.86 19.52
N VAL A 28 -13.13 19.58 19.09
CA VAL A 28 -13.17 20.37 17.85
C VAL A 28 -13.35 19.46 16.61
N ASN A 29 -12.69 18.32 16.58
CA ASN A 29 -12.79 17.41 15.44
C ASN A 29 -14.06 16.55 15.48
N GLN A 30 -14.61 16.27 16.67
CA GLN A 30 -15.93 15.67 16.79
C GLN A 30 -17.00 16.63 16.25
N GLU A 31 -16.96 17.92 16.64
CA GLU A 31 -17.84 18.93 16.06
C GLU A 31 -17.70 19.01 14.53
N GLY A 32 -16.47 18.88 14.01
CA GLY A 32 -16.23 18.83 12.56
C GLY A 32 -16.88 17.62 11.88
N TYR A 33 -16.78 16.46 12.50
CA TYR A 33 -17.42 15.24 12.04
C TYR A 33 -18.96 15.37 12.06
N ASP A 34 -19.54 15.88 13.15
CA ASP A 34 -20.97 16.09 13.31
C ASP A 34 -21.50 17.06 12.23
N PHE A 35 -20.78 18.16 11.97
CA PHE A 35 -21.13 19.13 10.93
C PHE A 35 -21.09 18.55 9.51
N ALA A 36 -20.12 17.68 9.21
CA ALA A 36 -20.05 17.00 7.92
C ALA A 36 -21.24 16.05 7.69
N HIS A 37 -21.78 15.47 8.78
CA HIS A 37 -22.85 14.48 8.77
C HIS A 37 -24.25 15.03 9.14
N ASP A 38 -24.50 16.30 8.90
CA ASP A 38 -25.77 17.00 9.15
C ASP A 38 -26.17 17.21 10.62
N GLU A 39 -25.36 16.79 11.58
CA GLU A 39 -25.60 17.03 13.00
C GLU A 39 -25.03 18.41 13.40
N GLN A 40 -25.61 19.49 12.82
CA GLN A 40 -25.08 20.85 12.95
C GLN A 40 -25.67 21.65 14.13
N LEU A 41 -26.76 21.17 14.71
CA LEU A 41 -27.46 21.80 15.83
C LEU A 41 -27.49 20.87 17.03
N LYS A 42 -27.10 21.39 18.18
CA LYS A 42 -27.20 20.65 19.45
C LYS A 42 -28.66 20.61 19.91
N GLU A 43 -29.06 19.60 20.69
CA GLU A 43 -30.44 19.46 21.21
C GLU A 43 -30.91 20.72 21.94
N THR A 44 -30.04 21.29 22.77
CA THR A 44 -30.34 22.55 23.45
C THR A 44 -30.62 23.73 22.51
N GLU A 45 -29.95 23.77 21.36
CA GLU A 45 -30.16 24.78 20.32
C GLU A 45 -31.47 24.49 19.56
N LEU A 46 -31.75 23.21 19.27
CA LEU A 46 -32.99 22.78 18.64
C LEU A 46 -34.20 23.12 19.50
N ASP A 47 -34.16 22.87 20.80
CA ASP A 47 -35.26 23.20 21.72
C ASP A 47 -35.46 24.69 21.82
N SER A 48 -34.39 25.48 21.92
CA SER A 48 -34.49 26.94 21.91
C SER A 48 -35.10 27.49 20.60
N LEU A 49 -34.79 26.91 19.47
CA LEU A 49 -35.35 27.29 18.16
C LEU A 49 -36.84 26.90 18.08
N ARG A 50 -37.21 25.70 18.59
CA ARG A 50 -38.60 25.23 18.65
C ARG A 50 -39.46 26.15 19.54
N GLU A 51 -38.95 26.50 20.71
CA GLU A 51 -39.65 27.44 21.63
C GLU A 51 -39.86 28.81 20.98
N GLN A 52 -38.93 29.29 20.17
CA GLN A 52 -39.03 30.57 19.45
C GLN A 52 -39.88 30.46 18.19
N GLY A 53 -40.37 29.29 17.80
CA GLY A 53 -41.10 29.05 16.57
C GLY A 53 -40.21 29.24 15.33
N MET A 54 -38.90 29.10 15.48
CA MET A 54 -37.95 29.23 14.39
C MET A 54 -37.75 27.88 13.69
N PRO A 55 -37.43 27.89 12.36
CA PRO A 55 -37.15 26.64 11.65
C PRO A 55 -35.85 26.02 12.14
N THR A 56 -35.83 24.69 12.21
CA THR A 56 -34.72 23.89 12.74
C THR A 56 -33.88 23.23 11.65
N PHE A 57 -34.13 23.48 10.36
CA PHE A 57 -33.38 22.89 9.26
C PHE A 57 -32.00 23.55 9.11
N THR A 58 -31.09 22.78 8.56
CA THR A 58 -29.74 23.18 8.18
C THR A 58 -29.51 22.93 6.68
N ILE A 59 -28.59 23.65 6.07
CA ILE A 59 -28.17 23.44 4.68
C ILE A 59 -26.70 23.09 4.69
N ASN A 60 -26.38 21.81 4.66
CA ASN A 60 -25.00 21.33 4.73
C ASN A 60 -24.23 21.66 3.45
N ARG A 61 -23.29 22.58 3.57
CA ARG A 61 -22.33 22.95 2.49
C ARG A 61 -20.95 22.37 2.72
N ILE A 62 -20.74 21.74 3.86
CA ILE A 62 -19.49 21.10 4.23
C ILE A 62 -19.39 19.74 3.56
N LEU A 63 -20.48 18.96 3.53
CA LEU A 63 -20.50 17.61 2.96
C LEU A 63 -19.97 17.56 1.52
N PRO A 64 -20.43 18.42 0.56
CA PRO A 64 -19.88 18.39 -0.80
C PRO A 64 -18.37 18.67 -0.86
N VAL A 65 -17.85 19.49 0.05
CA VAL A 65 -16.41 19.76 0.15
C VAL A 65 -15.66 18.52 0.61
N VAL A 66 -16.17 17.84 1.63
CA VAL A 66 -15.58 16.58 2.15
C VAL A 66 -15.57 15.50 1.07
N GLU A 67 -16.69 15.29 0.39
CA GLU A 67 -16.82 14.32 -0.70
C GLU A 67 -15.86 14.60 -1.85
N MET A 68 -15.73 15.87 -2.25
CA MET A 68 -14.84 16.25 -3.33
C MET A 68 -13.36 16.06 -2.95
N LEU A 69 -12.96 16.45 -1.74
CA LEU A 69 -11.61 16.22 -1.24
C LEU A 69 -11.29 14.72 -1.15
N ASN A 70 -12.24 13.92 -0.67
CA ASN A 70 -12.08 12.47 -0.59
C ASN A 70 -11.96 11.86 -2.00
N TYR A 71 -12.81 12.29 -2.93
CA TYR A 71 -12.74 11.84 -4.33
C TYR A 71 -11.36 12.13 -4.94
N TYR A 72 -10.86 13.36 -4.84
CA TYR A 72 -9.56 13.71 -5.40
C TYR A 72 -8.41 12.92 -4.78
N ALA A 73 -8.48 12.59 -3.50
CA ALA A 73 -7.43 11.85 -2.82
C ALA A 73 -7.47 10.35 -3.12
N THR A 74 -8.66 9.81 -3.43
CA THR A 74 -8.88 8.35 -3.59
C THR A 74 -9.24 7.92 -5.01
N ALA A 75 -9.25 8.86 -5.97
CA ALA A 75 -9.58 8.58 -7.37
C ALA A 75 -8.64 7.55 -8.02
N ASN A 76 -7.42 7.45 -7.54
CA ASN A 76 -6.43 6.51 -8.02
C ASN A 76 -5.91 5.65 -6.87
N ASN A 77 -5.79 4.35 -7.11
CA ASN A 77 -5.25 3.42 -6.13
C ASN A 77 -3.73 3.60 -5.99
N PRO A 78 -3.21 3.67 -4.76
CA PRO A 78 -1.78 3.73 -4.55
C PRO A 78 -1.11 2.43 -5.02
N ARG A 79 0.02 2.57 -5.71
CA ARG A 79 0.85 1.43 -6.09
C ARG A 79 2.25 1.59 -5.57
N TRP A 80 2.78 0.52 -5.01
CA TRP A 80 4.15 0.47 -4.52
C TRP A 80 5.03 -0.27 -5.51
N GLN A 81 6.24 0.24 -5.65
CA GLN A 81 7.31 -0.39 -6.39
C GLN A 81 8.52 -0.54 -5.48
N ALA A 82 9.11 -1.71 -5.45
CA ALA A 82 10.38 -1.90 -4.79
C ALA A 82 11.53 -1.76 -5.78
N VAL A 83 12.65 -1.25 -5.26
CA VAL A 83 13.91 -1.14 -6.00
C VAL A 83 14.97 -1.87 -5.19
N GLY A 84 15.60 -2.89 -5.78
CA GLY A 84 16.68 -3.64 -5.15
C GLY A 84 17.85 -2.72 -4.76
N VAL A 85 18.39 -2.91 -3.58
CA VAL A 85 19.62 -2.22 -3.13
C VAL A 85 20.84 -2.89 -3.71
N GLU A 86 20.82 -4.20 -3.80
CA GLU A 86 21.86 -5.04 -4.41
C GLU A 86 21.37 -5.55 -5.79
N GLY A 87 22.29 -5.74 -6.74
CA GLY A 87 21.91 -6.13 -8.11
C GLY A 87 21.24 -7.51 -8.19
N SER A 88 21.47 -8.39 -7.22
CA SER A 88 20.84 -9.71 -7.09
C SER A 88 19.37 -9.66 -6.64
N ASP A 89 18.94 -8.54 -6.04
CA ASP A 89 17.62 -8.42 -5.40
C ASP A 89 16.56 -7.81 -6.33
N SER A 90 16.92 -7.47 -7.58
CA SER A 90 16.01 -6.80 -8.52
C SER A 90 14.77 -7.62 -8.85
N ASP A 91 14.95 -8.94 -9.03
CA ASP A 91 13.86 -9.85 -9.40
C ASP A 91 12.92 -10.07 -8.22
N VAL A 92 13.49 -10.19 -7.02
CA VAL A 92 12.70 -10.31 -5.77
C VAL A 92 11.98 -8.99 -5.44
N ALA A 93 12.62 -7.85 -5.72
CA ALA A 93 12.00 -6.54 -5.55
C ALA A 93 10.76 -6.37 -6.46
N ALA A 94 10.78 -6.90 -7.68
CA ALA A 94 9.62 -6.87 -8.58
C ALA A 94 8.43 -7.66 -8.00
N VAL A 95 8.68 -8.77 -7.31
CA VAL A 95 7.67 -9.59 -6.67
C VAL A 95 6.98 -8.87 -5.51
N PHE A 96 7.67 -7.94 -4.84
CA PHE A 96 7.05 -7.16 -3.76
C PHE A 96 5.82 -6.38 -4.23
N SER A 97 5.86 -5.77 -5.41
CA SER A 97 4.70 -5.03 -5.93
C SER A 97 3.47 -5.93 -6.04
N ASP A 98 3.68 -7.15 -6.51
CA ASP A 98 2.63 -8.16 -6.64
C ASP A 98 2.09 -8.60 -5.26
N ILE A 99 2.96 -8.79 -4.28
CA ILE A 99 2.57 -9.13 -2.90
C ILE A 99 1.82 -7.97 -2.24
N ALA A 100 2.25 -6.74 -2.46
CA ALA A 100 1.60 -5.56 -1.93
C ALA A 100 0.19 -5.38 -2.52
N ASP A 101 0.02 -5.58 -3.83
CA ASP A 101 -1.28 -5.58 -4.49
C ASP A 101 -2.20 -6.70 -3.97
N TYR A 102 -1.63 -7.90 -3.71
CA TYR A 102 -2.37 -9.00 -3.09
C TYR A 102 -2.87 -8.65 -1.68
N ILE A 103 -1.99 -8.11 -0.81
CA ILE A 103 -2.36 -7.71 0.57
C ILE A 103 -3.41 -6.59 0.53
N TRP A 104 -3.25 -5.62 -0.36
CA TRP A 104 -4.20 -4.54 -0.56
C TRP A 104 -5.58 -5.04 -0.97
N GLY A 105 -5.66 -5.86 -2.01
CA GLY A 105 -6.92 -6.42 -2.50
C GLY A 105 -7.61 -7.32 -1.48
N ARG A 106 -6.84 -8.17 -0.75
CA ARG A 106 -7.40 -9.07 0.26
C ARG A 106 -7.92 -8.34 1.51
N SER A 107 -7.37 -7.18 1.81
CA SER A 107 -7.76 -6.35 2.96
C SER A 107 -8.84 -5.32 2.64
N ASP A 108 -9.40 -5.29 1.43
CA ASP A 108 -10.28 -4.20 1.00
C ASP A 108 -9.60 -2.82 1.11
N GLY A 109 -8.34 -2.76 0.69
CA GLY A 109 -7.47 -1.60 0.87
C GLY A 109 -8.05 -0.29 0.34
N ASP A 110 -8.79 -0.34 -0.76
CA ASP A 110 -9.44 0.84 -1.36
C ASP A 110 -10.47 1.44 -0.40
N THR A 111 -11.31 0.61 0.21
CA THR A 111 -12.31 1.05 1.19
C THR A 111 -11.66 1.59 2.46
N LEU A 112 -10.66 0.86 2.99
CA LEU A 112 -9.94 1.28 4.20
C LEU A 112 -9.19 2.59 3.98
N TYR A 113 -8.56 2.76 2.80
CA TYR A 113 -7.87 3.98 2.45
C TYR A 113 -8.82 5.16 2.30
N SER A 114 -9.94 4.97 1.58
CA SER A 114 -10.97 6.01 1.43
C SER A 114 -11.52 6.45 2.79
N ASN A 115 -11.79 5.51 3.70
CA ASN A 115 -12.25 5.82 5.05
C ASN A 115 -11.18 6.56 5.87
N ALA A 116 -9.91 6.14 5.82
CA ALA A 116 -8.82 6.82 6.53
C ALA A 116 -8.60 8.25 6.02
N VAL A 117 -8.72 8.47 4.71
CA VAL A 117 -8.67 9.79 4.10
C VAL A 117 -9.87 10.62 4.54
N ASN A 118 -11.08 10.07 4.55
CA ASN A 118 -12.27 10.75 5.03
C ASN A 118 -12.15 11.17 6.50
N ASP A 119 -11.62 10.28 7.35
CA ASP A 119 -11.32 10.61 8.75
C ASP A 119 -10.28 11.76 8.85
N SER A 120 -9.27 11.77 7.98
CA SER A 120 -8.29 12.86 7.96
C SER A 120 -8.90 14.21 7.57
N ILE A 121 -9.88 14.22 6.67
CA ILE A 121 -10.60 15.43 6.24
C ILE A 121 -11.53 15.94 7.35
N THR A 122 -12.29 15.04 7.97
CA THR A 122 -13.33 15.39 8.95
C THR A 122 -12.78 15.51 10.37
N LYS A 123 -11.99 14.51 10.82
CA LYS A 123 -11.41 14.39 12.17
C LYS A 123 -9.97 14.86 12.24
N SER A 124 -9.42 15.44 11.17
CA SER A 124 -8.05 15.92 10.99
C SER A 124 -6.98 14.83 10.88
N LEU A 125 -7.26 13.62 11.29
CA LEU A 125 -6.34 12.52 11.37
C LEU A 125 -7.08 11.21 11.07
N GLY A 126 -6.57 10.44 10.15
CA GLY A 126 -6.99 9.07 9.87
C GLY A 126 -5.82 8.11 10.07
N TYR A 127 -6.09 6.83 10.18
CA TYR A 127 -5.04 5.83 10.38
C TYR A 127 -5.28 4.59 9.53
N LEU A 128 -4.18 4.00 9.05
CA LEU A 128 -4.14 2.62 8.60
C LEU A 128 -3.15 1.85 9.46
N MET A 129 -3.48 0.62 9.76
CA MET A 129 -2.65 -0.26 10.59
C MET A 129 -2.36 -1.55 9.84
N VAL A 130 -1.12 -2.02 9.95
CA VAL A 130 -0.68 -3.31 9.42
C VAL A 130 -0.69 -4.33 10.56
N GLU A 131 -1.47 -5.37 10.41
CA GLU A 131 -1.66 -6.43 11.39
C GLU A 131 -1.28 -7.79 10.81
N ILE A 132 -1.04 -8.76 11.70
CA ILE A 132 -0.84 -10.16 11.35
C ILE A 132 -2.07 -10.94 11.78
N ASP A 133 -2.78 -11.50 10.83
CA ASP A 133 -3.82 -12.48 11.10
C ASP A 133 -3.16 -13.85 11.27
N LYS A 134 -3.04 -14.29 12.52
CA LYS A 134 -2.35 -15.55 12.88
C LYS A 134 -3.11 -16.80 12.49
N ASP A 135 -4.42 -16.69 12.36
CA ASP A 135 -5.32 -17.81 12.08
C ASP A 135 -5.48 -18.03 10.57
N ALA A 136 -5.08 -17.07 9.76
CA ALA A 136 -5.11 -17.18 8.31
C ALA A 136 -4.08 -18.18 7.80
N ASP A 137 -4.34 -18.73 6.60
CA ASP A 137 -3.48 -19.69 5.90
C ASP A 137 -3.09 -20.90 6.77
N ASN A 138 -4.09 -21.51 7.44
CA ASN A 138 -3.92 -22.66 8.32
C ASN A 138 -2.88 -22.45 9.45
N GLY A 139 -2.79 -21.21 9.97
CA GLY A 139 -1.88 -20.87 11.05
C GLY A 139 -0.48 -20.43 10.59
N MET A 140 -0.23 -20.31 9.28
CA MET A 140 1.01 -19.72 8.76
C MET A 140 1.04 -18.20 8.90
N GLY A 141 -0.14 -17.58 9.03
CA GLY A 141 -0.32 -16.15 9.18
C GLY A 141 -0.34 -15.39 7.86
N GLU A 142 -1.13 -14.33 7.82
CA GLU A 142 -1.17 -13.39 6.70
C GLU A 142 -1.10 -11.95 7.19
N VAL A 143 -0.54 -11.09 6.34
CA VAL A 143 -0.52 -9.64 6.58
C VAL A 143 -1.85 -9.07 6.15
N LYS A 144 -2.46 -8.26 7.02
CA LYS A 144 -3.76 -7.62 6.82
C LYS A 144 -3.68 -6.14 7.16
N LEU A 145 -4.46 -5.34 6.46
CA LEU A 145 -4.67 -3.93 6.78
C LEU A 145 -5.95 -3.77 7.60
N SER A 146 -5.93 -2.84 8.53
CA SER A 146 -7.09 -2.42 9.32
C SER A 146 -7.10 -0.90 9.49
N GLN A 147 -8.27 -0.37 9.86
CA GLN A 147 -8.46 1.06 10.11
C GLN A 147 -8.91 1.26 11.56
N PRO A 148 -8.01 1.63 12.47
CA PRO A 148 -8.38 2.00 13.82
C PRO A 148 -9.04 3.38 13.87
N GLU A 149 -9.97 3.58 14.82
CA GLU A 149 -10.62 4.87 15.03
C GLU A 149 -9.62 5.92 15.55
N PRO A 150 -9.54 7.11 14.94
CA PRO A 150 -8.57 8.13 15.32
C PRO A 150 -8.65 8.59 16.78
N PHE A 151 -9.85 8.63 17.34
CA PHE A 151 -10.05 9.04 18.74
C PHE A 151 -9.64 7.98 19.76
N ASP A 152 -9.47 6.73 19.33
CA ASP A 152 -8.98 5.65 20.18
C ASP A 152 -7.45 5.58 20.24
N ILE A 153 -6.74 6.36 19.39
CA ILE A 153 -5.29 6.36 19.34
C ILE A 153 -4.70 7.50 20.16
N TYR A 154 -3.73 7.15 20.97
CA TYR A 154 -2.97 8.05 21.83
C TYR A 154 -1.51 8.01 21.46
N VAL A 155 -0.96 9.14 21.05
CA VAL A 155 0.44 9.29 20.62
C VAL A 155 1.22 10.09 21.65
N ASP A 156 2.52 9.82 21.76
CA ASP A 156 3.43 10.63 22.58
C ASP A 156 3.36 12.11 22.15
N GLN A 157 2.97 12.99 23.07
CA GLN A 157 2.81 14.42 22.83
C GLN A 157 4.10 15.14 22.45
N LYS A 158 5.25 14.53 22.74
CA LYS A 158 6.57 15.07 22.40
C LYS A 158 6.92 14.80 20.93
N SER A 159 6.16 13.98 20.23
CA SER A 159 6.39 13.70 18.81
C SER A 159 6.27 14.98 17.98
N ARG A 160 7.21 15.16 17.06
CA ARG A 160 7.28 16.28 16.12
C ARG A 160 7.44 15.81 14.67
N ASP A 161 7.61 14.52 14.47
CA ASP A 161 7.62 13.91 13.14
C ASP A 161 6.18 13.66 12.66
N ILE A 162 5.91 14.05 11.43
CA ILE A 162 4.59 13.86 10.78
C ILE A 162 4.15 12.38 10.74
N MET A 163 5.09 11.44 10.75
CA MET A 163 4.83 9.99 10.75
C MET A 163 5.01 9.34 12.13
N PHE A 164 5.16 10.14 13.18
CA PHE A 164 5.34 9.67 14.55
C PHE A 164 6.55 8.76 14.77
N ARG A 165 7.58 8.85 13.90
CA ARG A 165 8.78 8.02 14.02
C ARG A 165 9.61 8.34 15.26
N ASP A 166 9.51 9.55 15.77
CA ASP A 166 10.17 10.04 16.99
C ASP A 166 9.39 9.76 18.27
N ALA A 167 8.13 9.30 18.14
CA ALA A 167 7.29 8.95 19.28
C ALA A 167 7.92 7.82 20.09
N SER A 168 7.87 7.92 21.43
CA SER A 168 8.34 6.88 22.34
C SER A 168 7.33 5.73 22.44
N TYR A 169 6.05 6.03 22.28
CA TYR A 169 4.96 5.07 22.29
C TYR A 169 3.77 5.55 21.46
N ILE A 170 3.00 4.57 20.99
CA ILE A 170 1.65 4.76 20.43
C ILE A 170 0.74 3.75 21.13
N MET A 171 -0.45 4.18 21.53
CA MET A 171 -1.39 3.37 22.28
C MET A 171 -2.75 3.41 21.60
N ILE A 172 -3.42 2.26 21.53
CA ILE A 172 -4.81 2.12 21.11
C ILE A 172 -5.60 1.76 22.37
N ARG A 173 -6.65 2.53 22.68
CA ARG A 173 -7.58 2.26 23.76
C ARG A 173 -8.94 1.87 23.18
N LYS A 174 -9.49 0.76 23.63
CA LYS A 174 -10.84 0.33 23.27
C LYS A 174 -11.59 -0.02 24.54
N VAL A 175 -12.88 0.26 24.59
CA VAL A 175 -13.77 -0.17 25.68
C VAL A 175 -14.64 -1.28 25.13
N LEU A 176 -14.54 -2.48 25.69
CA LEU A 176 -15.16 -3.67 25.16
C LEU A 176 -15.82 -4.51 26.27
N PRO A 177 -16.94 -5.20 26.00
CA PRO A 177 -17.51 -6.17 26.92
C PRO A 177 -16.52 -7.31 27.22
N LYS A 178 -16.53 -7.81 28.45
CA LYS A 178 -15.66 -8.93 28.86
C LYS A 178 -15.81 -10.17 27.98
N SER A 179 -17.04 -10.52 27.61
CA SER A 179 -17.34 -11.65 26.74
C SER A 179 -16.65 -11.53 25.37
N HIS A 180 -16.66 -10.31 24.82
CA HIS A 180 -16.03 -10.04 23.54
C HIS A 180 -14.49 -10.19 23.61
N LEU A 181 -13.86 -9.65 24.67
CA LEU A 181 -12.43 -9.83 24.90
C LEU A 181 -12.05 -11.30 25.11
N ILE A 182 -12.89 -12.08 25.79
CA ILE A 182 -12.63 -13.53 25.96
C ILE A 182 -12.69 -14.26 24.62
N LYS A 183 -13.60 -13.87 23.71
CA LYS A 183 -13.65 -14.43 22.36
C LYS A 183 -12.41 -14.08 21.53
N LEU A 184 -11.91 -12.85 21.66
CA LEU A 184 -10.68 -12.42 20.97
C LEU A 184 -9.42 -13.09 21.56
N PHE A 185 -9.36 -13.31 22.87
CA PHE A 185 -8.19 -13.86 23.56
C PHE A 185 -8.56 -15.07 24.43
N PRO A 186 -8.95 -16.20 23.83
CA PRO A 186 -9.41 -17.38 24.59
C PRO A 186 -8.35 -17.94 25.54
N GLU A 187 -7.06 -17.84 25.19
CA GLU A 187 -5.94 -18.27 26.03
C GLU A 187 -5.82 -17.48 27.34
N HIS A 188 -6.33 -16.24 27.34
CA HIS A 188 -6.24 -15.32 28.48
C HIS A 188 -7.54 -15.18 29.26
N LYS A 189 -8.54 -16.02 29.02
CA LYS A 189 -9.87 -16.01 29.65
C LYS A 189 -9.80 -15.75 31.17
N ARG A 190 -9.01 -16.53 31.92
CA ARG A 190 -8.88 -16.40 33.38
C ARG A 190 -8.32 -15.06 33.85
N LYS A 191 -7.53 -14.37 33.02
CA LYS A 191 -7.00 -13.04 33.36
C LYS A 191 -8.06 -11.97 33.11
N ILE A 192 -8.81 -12.09 32.01
CA ILE A 192 -9.87 -11.15 31.62
C ILE A 192 -11.02 -11.20 32.62
N GLU A 193 -11.44 -12.41 33.05
CA GLU A 193 -12.48 -12.57 34.07
C GLU A 193 -12.13 -11.89 35.39
N LYS A 194 -10.84 -11.87 35.77
CA LYS A 194 -10.32 -11.25 36.99
C LYS A 194 -9.91 -9.78 36.82
N ALA A 195 -10.02 -9.24 35.63
CA ALA A 195 -9.67 -7.86 35.37
C ALA A 195 -10.72 -6.94 35.97
N SER A 196 -10.27 -5.83 36.57
CA SER A 196 -11.17 -4.81 37.10
C SER A 196 -11.84 -4.05 35.95
N SER A 197 -13.16 -3.90 36.03
CA SER A 197 -13.87 -2.85 35.32
C SER A 197 -13.65 -1.56 36.09
N ASP A 198 -13.19 -0.49 35.45
CA ASP A 198 -13.11 0.84 36.07
C ASP A 198 -14.49 1.49 35.99
N GLU A 199 -15.06 1.88 37.14
CA GLU A 199 -16.36 2.54 37.27
C GLU A 199 -16.43 3.94 36.63
N ASN A 200 -15.28 4.50 36.17
CA ASN A 200 -15.13 5.83 35.57
C ASN A 200 -14.62 5.78 34.14
N THR A 201 -14.93 4.76 33.35
CA THR A 201 -14.56 4.71 31.94
C THR A 201 -15.42 5.68 31.14
N ASN A 202 -14.95 6.90 30.95
CA ASN A 202 -15.47 7.75 29.89
C ASN A 202 -15.29 7.03 28.57
N PHE A 203 -16.41 6.67 27.95
CA PHE A 203 -16.40 6.06 26.63
C PHE A 203 -15.62 6.93 25.67
N SER A 204 -14.65 6.34 25.01
CA SER A 204 -14.09 6.88 23.81
C SER A 204 -15.24 7.00 22.80
N TYR A 205 -15.37 8.14 22.15
CA TYR A 205 -16.40 8.40 21.16
C TYR A 205 -16.21 7.48 19.96
N THR A 206 -16.62 6.24 20.10
CA THR A 206 -16.80 5.35 18.96
C THR A 206 -17.82 5.98 18.04
N ARG A 207 -17.62 5.85 16.73
CA ARG A 207 -18.45 6.42 15.65
C ARG A 207 -19.93 6.47 16.07
N ARG A 208 -20.46 7.66 16.27
CA ARG A 208 -21.90 7.82 16.49
C ARG A 208 -22.64 7.38 15.23
N PRO A 209 -23.70 6.57 15.33
CA PRO A 209 -24.55 6.29 14.18
C PRO A 209 -25.13 7.60 13.65
N LEU A 210 -25.06 7.79 12.31
CA LEU A 210 -25.65 8.96 11.64
C LEU A 210 -27.14 9.08 11.94
N GLY A 211 -27.61 10.29 12.21
CA GLY A 211 -29.04 10.61 12.37
C GLY A 211 -29.68 10.20 13.68
N THR A 212 -28.88 9.86 14.66
CA THR A 212 -29.42 9.45 15.97
C THR A 212 -29.50 10.60 16.92
N GLY A 213 -29.32 11.89 16.58
CA GLY A 213 -29.49 12.98 17.53
C GLY A 213 -29.28 12.48 18.98
N ASP A 214 -29.37 12.92 20.03
CA ASP A 214 -29.12 12.34 21.38
C ASP A 214 -29.52 10.86 21.64
N GLN A 215 -29.90 10.10 20.60
CA GLN A 215 -30.07 8.67 20.73
C GLN A 215 -28.69 8.01 20.90
N LYS A 216 -28.39 7.84 22.17
CA LYS A 216 -27.35 6.98 22.70
C LYS A 216 -27.28 5.71 21.88
N THR A 217 -26.08 5.36 21.46
CA THR A 217 -25.82 4.13 20.73
C THR A 217 -26.61 2.97 21.30
N PHE A 218 -27.16 2.10 20.45
CA PHE A 218 -27.92 0.90 20.82
C PHE A 218 -27.26 0.01 21.88
N LEU A 219 -26.02 0.29 22.23
CA LEU A 219 -25.24 -0.47 23.20
C LEU A 219 -25.04 0.22 24.54
N TYR A 220 -25.34 1.54 24.64
CA TYR A 220 -24.99 2.32 25.83
C TYR A 220 -26.03 3.40 26.08
N ASP A 221 -26.80 3.26 27.13
CA ASP A 221 -27.76 4.26 27.60
C ASP A 221 -27.06 5.23 28.56
N ASP A 222 -27.05 6.56 28.26
CA ASP A 222 -26.25 7.58 28.94
C ASP A 222 -26.86 7.95 30.33
N ASP A 223 -28.12 7.62 30.56
CA ASP A 223 -28.77 7.86 31.86
C ASP A 223 -28.50 6.76 32.89
N SER A 224 -28.11 5.55 32.42
CA SER A 224 -27.52 4.56 33.28
C SER A 224 -25.99 4.67 33.14
N MET A 225 -25.38 5.52 33.92
CA MET A 225 -23.94 5.70 34.09
C MET A 225 -23.21 4.44 34.55
N ASP A 226 -23.78 3.29 34.31
CA ASP A 226 -23.21 2.03 34.66
C ASP A 226 -22.41 1.48 33.49
N ASP A 227 -21.16 1.16 33.71
CA ASP A 227 -20.17 0.53 32.80
C ASP A 227 -20.64 -0.85 32.28
N VAL A 228 -21.77 -0.88 31.57
CA VAL A 228 -22.48 -2.14 31.30
C VAL A 228 -22.76 -2.27 29.80
N GLY A 229 -22.11 -3.24 29.15
CA GLY A 229 -22.45 -3.68 27.80
C GLY A 229 -23.68 -4.58 27.80
N ILE A 230 -24.49 -4.53 26.75
CA ILE A 230 -25.64 -5.43 26.59
C ILE A 230 -25.20 -6.63 25.78
N THR A 231 -25.31 -7.85 26.32
CA THR A 231 -25.08 -9.09 25.56
C THR A 231 -26.22 -9.31 24.55
N PRO A 232 -26.02 -10.17 23.52
CA PRO A 232 -27.11 -10.53 22.61
C PRO A 232 -28.33 -11.13 23.29
N GLU A 233 -28.18 -11.62 24.53
CA GLU A 233 -29.26 -12.18 25.38
C GLU A 233 -29.95 -11.10 26.24
N GLY A 234 -29.51 -9.82 26.11
CA GLY A 234 -30.08 -8.70 26.88
C GLY A 234 -29.58 -8.60 28.33
N GLU A 235 -28.54 -9.36 28.70
CA GLU A 235 -27.91 -9.24 30.01
C GLU A 235 -26.87 -8.12 30.01
N GLN A 236 -26.84 -7.35 31.09
CA GLN A 236 -25.86 -6.29 31.30
C GLN A 236 -24.49 -6.89 31.65
N GLU A 237 -23.48 -6.59 30.89
CA GLU A 237 -22.13 -7.11 31.08
C GLU A 237 -21.13 -5.96 31.35
N PRO A 238 -20.22 -6.13 32.32
CA PRO A 238 -19.26 -5.09 32.65
C PRO A 238 -18.29 -4.84 31.49
N LEU A 239 -18.10 -3.58 31.15
CA LEU A 239 -17.14 -3.10 30.15
C LEU A 239 -15.74 -3.05 30.74
N ILE A 240 -14.77 -3.29 29.91
CA ILE A 240 -13.35 -3.25 30.26
C ILE A 240 -12.58 -2.41 29.26
N GLU A 241 -11.69 -1.58 29.76
CA GLU A 241 -10.68 -0.92 28.94
C GLU A 241 -9.66 -1.93 28.44
N PHE A 242 -9.46 -1.97 27.13
CA PHE A 242 -8.42 -2.73 26.47
C PHE A 242 -7.39 -1.76 25.89
N PHE A 243 -6.13 -1.93 26.28
CA PHE A 243 -5.02 -1.15 25.79
C PHE A 243 -4.08 -2.02 24.97
N GLU A 244 -3.77 -1.56 23.80
CA GLU A 244 -2.72 -2.09 22.94
C GLU A 244 -1.64 -1.03 22.77
N VAL A 245 -0.46 -1.28 23.32
CA VAL A 245 0.60 -0.29 23.44
C VAL A 245 1.82 -0.74 22.67
N TYR A 246 2.30 0.10 21.80
CA TYR A 246 3.55 -0.06 21.04
C TYR A 246 4.60 0.87 21.62
N GLU A 247 5.69 0.33 22.14
CA GLU A 247 6.80 1.08 22.73
C GLU A 247 8.09 0.85 21.95
N LYS A 248 8.87 1.91 21.69
CA LYS A 248 10.22 1.78 21.16
C LYS A 248 11.20 1.46 22.28
N ILE A 249 11.87 0.32 22.17
CA ILE A 249 12.90 -0.15 23.10
C ILE A 249 14.24 -0.27 22.39
N LYS A 250 15.35 -0.05 23.11
CA LYS A 250 16.69 -0.29 22.59
C LYS A 250 17.20 -1.63 23.11
N ILE A 251 17.59 -2.50 22.17
CA ILE A 251 18.19 -3.80 22.48
C ILE A 251 19.64 -3.77 22.03
N ALA A 252 20.53 -4.33 22.87
CA ALA A 252 21.94 -4.48 22.52
C ALA A 252 22.13 -5.66 21.59
N TYR A 253 22.71 -5.42 20.44
CA TYR A 253 23.10 -6.39 19.43
C TYR A 253 24.62 -6.43 19.28
N MET A 254 25.10 -7.60 18.83
CA MET A 254 26.46 -7.81 18.41
C MET A 254 26.48 -8.16 16.92
N ASN A 255 27.20 -7.37 16.13
CA ASN A 255 27.54 -7.76 14.77
C ASN A 255 28.83 -8.58 14.83
N VAL A 256 28.70 -9.87 14.63
CA VAL A 256 29.76 -10.84 14.82
C VAL A 256 30.31 -11.25 13.46
N PHE A 257 31.62 -11.05 13.28
CA PHE A 257 32.35 -11.48 12.09
C PHE A 257 33.05 -12.81 12.42
N TYR A 258 32.72 -13.85 11.71
CA TYR A 258 33.29 -15.17 11.93
C TYR A 258 33.76 -15.81 10.63
N ARG A 259 34.78 -16.65 10.73
CA ARG A 259 35.32 -17.40 9.61
C ARG A 259 34.52 -18.67 9.40
N ILE A 260 34.08 -18.90 8.17
CA ILE A 260 33.52 -20.18 7.78
C ILE A 260 34.65 -21.00 7.18
N PRO A 261 34.96 -22.20 7.74
CA PRO A 261 35.93 -23.07 7.13
C PRO A 261 35.47 -23.46 5.71
N PRO A 262 36.42 -23.73 4.79
CA PRO A 262 36.10 -24.19 3.45
C PRO A 262 35.27 -25.46 3.46
N SER A 263 34.38 -25.66 2.50
CA SER A 263 33.58 -26.86 2.32
C SER A 263 34.47 -28.07 2.01
N GLU A 264 33.95 -29.31 2.14
CA GLU A 264 34.72 -30.52 1.81
C GLU A 264 35.22 -30.54 0.36
N GLU A 265 34.43 -30.00 -0.58
CA GLU A 265 34.84 -29.88 -1.98
C GLU A 265 35.96 -28.86 -2.18
N GLU A 266 35.86 -27.70 -1.51
CA GLU A 266 36.93 -26.69 -1.50
C GLU A 266 38.19 -27.21 -0.83
N LEU A 267 38.08 -27.99 0.27
CA LEU A 267 39.21 -28.65 0.90
C LEU A 267 39.91 -29.66 -0.03
N GLN A 268 39.13 -30.44 -0.80
CA GLN A 268 39.71 -31.36 -1.81
C GLN A 268 40.44 -30.58 -2.92
N ALA A 269 39.87 -29.47 -3.38
CA ALA A 269 40.52 -28.60 -4.36
C ALA A 269 41.83 -28.00 -3.80
N ILE A 270 41.82 -27.54 -2.54
CA ILE A 270 43.01 -27.06 -1.82
C ILE A 270 44.08 -28.16 -1.78
N GLN A 271 43.70 -29.39 -1.37
CA GLN A 271 44.62 -30.53 -1.30
C GLN A 271 45.24 -30.84 -2.66
N GLN A 272 44.49 -30.80 -3.74
CA GLN A 272 44.99 -30.99 -5.10
C GLN A 272 46.01 -29.91 -5.47
N GLN A 273 45.70 -28.64 -5.21
CA GLN A 273 46.61 -27.52 -5.47
C GLN A 273 47.93 -27.64 -4.69
N VAL A 274 47.82 -28.01 -3.41
CA VAL A 274 49.03 -28.25 -2.58
C VAL A 274 49.85 -29.40 -3.14
N GLN A 275 49.24 -30.52 -3.55
CA GLN A 275 49.94 -31.65 -4.14
C GLN A 275 50.65 -31.26 -5.43
N VAL A 276 50.04 -30.46 -6.30
CA VAL A 276 50.70 -29.98 -7.52
C VAL A 276 51.92 -29.12 -7.19
N LYS A 277 51.77 -28.17 -6.26
CA LYS A 277 52.84 -27.25 -5.87
C LYS A 277 54.00 -28.00 -5.15
N MET A 278 53.65 -28.96 -4.32
CA MET A 278 54.66 -29.81 -3.66
C MET A 278 55.44 -30.68 -4.63
N LYS A 279 54.80 -31.18 -5.71
CA LYS A 279 55.50 -31.89 -6.76
C LYS A 279 56.48 -30.98 -7.53
N GLU A 280 56.08 -29.76 -7.85
CA GLU A 280 56.96 -28.77 -8.49
C GLU A 280 58.19 -28.49 -7.60
N MET A 281 57.94 -28.17 -6.30
CA MET A 281 59.00 -27.82 -5.36
C MET A 281 59.90 -29.04 -5.04
N SER A 282 59.35 -30.25 -4.98
CA SER A 282 60.16 -31.46 -4.83
C SER A 282 61.03 -31.72 -6.04
N ALA A 283 60.59 -31.43 -7.26
CA ALA A 283 61.39 -31.55 -8.49
C ALA A 283 62.53 -30.52 -8.51
N GLU A 284 62.27 -29.29 -8.14
CA GLU A 284 63.29 -28.22 -8.03
C GLU A 284 64.37 -28.60 -7.00
N MET A 285 63.96 -29.03 -5.80
CA MET A 285 64.90 -29.46 -4.78
C MET A 285 65.70 -30.72 -5.14
N GLN A 286 65.09 -31.65 -5.91
CA GLN A 286 65.83 -32.82 -6.43
C GLN A 286 66.91 -32.41 -7.44
N VAL A 287 66.66 -31.41 -8.29
CA VAL A 287 67.67 -30.89 -9.20
C VAL A 287 68.81 -30.26 -8.41
N GLU A 288 68.48 -29.48 -7.38
CA GLU A 288 69.49 -28.84 -6.55
C GLU A 288 70.35 -29.87 -5.78
N LEU A 289 69.71 -30.95 -5.28
CA LEU A 289 70.40 -32.04 -4.60
C LEU A 289 71.33 -32.79 -5.59
N MET A 290 70.90 -33.01 -6.86
CA MET A 290 71.75 -33.62 -7.86
C MET A 290 72.96 -32.73 -8.25
N GLU A 291 72.78 -31.44 -8.26
CA GLU A 291 73.91 -30.51 -8.46
C GLU A 291 74.88 -30.50 -7.30
N GLN A 292 74.38 -30.53 -6.07
CA GLN A 292 75.22 -30.68 -4.85
C GLN A 292 75.93 -32.01 -4.84
N GLN A 293 75.23 -33.10 -5.21
CA GLN A 293 75.83 -34.43 -5.36
C GLN A 293 76.98 -34.44 -6.33
N LYS A 294 76.82 -33.88 -7.54
CA LYS A 294 77.91 -33.79 -8.53
C LYS A 294 79.10 -32.97 -8.05
N GLN A 295 78.83 -31.86 -7.33
CA GLN A 295 79.93 -31.06 -6.78
C GLN A 295 80.68 -31.80 -5.67
N MET A 296 79.98 -32.55 -4.81
CA MET A 296 80.61 -33.36 -3.78
C MET A 296 81.35 -34.56 -4.33
N GLU A 297 80.81 -35.23 -5.40
CA GLU A 297 81.49 -36.30 -6.15
C GLU A 297 82.80 -35.82 -6.78
N GLN A 298 82.78 -34.62 -7.39
CA GLN A 298 83.97 -33.98 -7.89
C GLN A 298 84.96 -33.67 -6.78
N ALA A 299 84.55 -33.21 -5.62
CA ALA A 299 85.41 -32.97 -4.47
C ALA A 299 86.05 -34.24 -3.88
N VAL A 300 85.33 -35.37 -3.95
CA VAL A 300 85.83 -36.71 -3.57
C VAL A 300 86.90 -37.16 -4.62
N ALA A 301 86.62 -36.99 -5.90
CA ALA A 301 87.54 -37.36 -7.00
C ALA A 301 88.83 -36.50 -6.96
N GLU A 302 88.75 -35.23 -6.54
CA GLU A 302 89.93 -34.36 -6.35
C GLU A 302 90.68 -34.56 -5.04
N GLY A 303 90.23 -35.56 -4.20
CA GLY A 303 90.88 -35.89 -2.92
C GLY A 303 90.69 -34.85 -1.80
N LYS A 304 89.69 -33.91 -1.95
CA LYS A 304 89.41 -32.86 -1.02
C LYS A 304 88.38 -33.32 0.08
N MET A 305 87.69 -34.46 -0.11
CA MET A 305 86.66 -34.99 0.80
C MET A 305 86.84 -36.49 0.97
N ILE A 306 86.66 -37.00 2.24
CA ILE A 306 86.70 -38.39 2.57
C ILE A 306 85.36 -39.06 2.26
N PRO A 307 85.27 -40.26 1.71
CA PRO A 307 84.01 -40.93 1.32
C PRO A 307 83.00 -41.02 2.44
N GLU A 308 83.40 -41.31 3.67
CA GLU A 308 82.52 -41.41 4.86
C GLU A 308 81.86 -40.05 5.18
N ARG A 309 82.55 -38.98 4.93
CA ARG A 309 81.98 -37.60 5.11
C ARG A 309 80.99 -37.25 4.00
N TYR A 310 81.21 -37.72 2.81
CA TYR A 310 80.26 -37.57 1.69
C TYR A 310 78.93 -38.24 2.02
N GLU A 311 78.93 -39.49 2.49
CA GLU A 311 77.71 -40.21 2.88
C GLU A 311 76.93 -39.47 3.98
N LEU A 312 77.67 -38.98 5.03
CA LEU A 312 77.04 -38.24 6.11
C LEU A 312 76.47 -36.90 5.71
N GLU A 313 77.14 -36.14 4.81
CA GLU A 313 76.60 -34.86 4.32
C GLU A 313 75.43 -35.04 3.35
N MET A 314 75.44 -36.10 2.55
CA MET A 314 74.33 -36.46 1.68
C MET A 314 73.10 -36.89 2.50
N GLN A 315 73.29 -37.68 3.57
CA GLN A 315 72.22 -38.06 4.45
C GLN A 315 71.60 -36.82 5.17
N LYS A 316 72.39 -35.90 5.64
CA LYS A 316 71.92 -34.65 6.23
C LYS A 316 71.20 -33.77 5.21
N ALA A 317 71.69 -33.68 3.97
CA ALA A 317 71.04 -32.93 2.91
C ALA A 317 69.65 -33.50 2.59
N GLN A 318 69.53 -34.84 2.55
CA GLN A 318 68.25 -35.52 2.33
C GLN A 318 67.26 -35.30 3.51
N GLU A 319 67.74 -35.39 4.76
CA GLU A 319 66.94 -35.12 5.93
C GLU A 319 66.45 -33.66 5.98
N MET A 320 67.33 -32.68 5.69
CA MET A 320 66.96 -31.26 5.59
C MET A 320 65.93 -31.00 4.49
N MET A 321 66.09 -31.65 3.33
CA MET A 321 65.11 -31.54 2.23
C MET A 321 63.74 -32.05 2.63
N GLN A 322 63.67 -33.21 3.32
CA GLN A 322 62.41 -33.76 3.83
C GLN A 322 61.77 -32.84 4.84
N GLN A 323 62.53 -32.27 5.79
CA GLN A 323 62.03 -31.31 6.76
C GLN A 323 61.52 -30.04 6.12
N GLN A 324 62.23 -29.51 5.13
CA GLN A 324 61.83 -28.32 4.37
C GLN A 324 60.52 -28.54 3.59
N LEU A 325 60.39 -29.71 2.90
CA LEU A 325 59.17 -30.08 2.21
C LEU A 325 57.97 -30.21 3.17
N GLN A 326 58.11 -30.85 4.32
CA GLN A 326 57.05 -30.96 5.28
C GLN A 326 56.63 -29.61 5.89
N SER A 327 57.59 -28.74 6.18
CA SER A 327 57.29 -27.40 6.68
C SER A 327 56.61 -26.51 5.65
N ALA A 328 57.07 -26.61 4.38
CA ALA A 328 56.44 -25.90 3.28
C ALA A 328 55.02 -26.38 2.95
N GLU A 329 54.78 -27.71 3.06
CA GLU A 329 53.46 -28.28 2.88
C GLU A 329 52.46 -27.73 3.95
N GLN A 330 52.86 -27.73 5.21
CA GLN A 330 52.05 -27.19 6.29
C GLN A 330 51.78 -25.69 6.15
N GLN A 331 52.79 -24.91 5.76
CA GLN A 331 52.64 -23.47 5.53
C GLN A 331 51.69 -23.20 4.38
N TYR A 332 51.87 -23.86 3.25
CA TYR A 332 51.07 -23.66 2.06
C TYR A 332 49.61 -24.11 2.23
N MET A 333 49.39 -25.20 2.97
CA MET A 333 48.05 -25.64 3.37
C MET A 333 47.38 -24.60 4.23
N SER A 334 48.09 -24.04 5.23
CA SER A 334 47.53 -23.05 6.14
C SER A 334 47.21 -21.71 5.42
N GLU A 335 48.08 -21.29 4.47
CA GLU A 335 47.87 -20.12 3.65
C GLU A 335 46.65 -20.24 2.72
N LEU A 336 46.50 -21.37 2.06
CA LEU A 336 45.36 -21.61 1.18
C LEU A 336 44.04 -21.73 1.94
N GLN A 337 44.03 -22.40 3.07
CA GLN A 337 42.86 -22.47 3.94
C GLN A 337 42.47 -21.08 4.48
N ALA A 338 43.47 -20.25 4.84
CA ALA A 338 43.21 -18.89 5.29
C ALA A 338 42.69 -17.99 4.15
N ALA A 339 43.24 -18.16 2.93
CA ALA A 339 42.83 -17.37 1.77
C ALA A 339 41.44 -17.73 1.24
N GLN A 340 41.00 -18.97 1.38
CA GLN A 340 39.67 -19.42 0.94
C GLN A 340 38.62 -19.39 2.05
N SER A 341 39.00 -19.08 3.31
CA SER A 341 38.02 -18.89 4.37
C SER A 341 37.21 -17.61 4.13
N LYS A 342 35.90 -17.76 3.99
CA LYS A 342 34.98 -16.64 3.86
C LYS A 342 34.71 -16.04 5.24
N ILE A 343 34.74 -14.71 5.35
CA ILE A 343 34.29 -14.01 6.54
C ILE A 343 32.83 -13.65 6.31
N GLU A 344 31.97 -14.21 7.12
CA GLU A 344 30.57 -13.80 7.18
C GLU A 344 30.28 -12.98 8.42
N ASN A 345 29.28 -12.12 8.35
CA ASN A 345 28.78 -11.39 9.48
C ASN A 345 27.37 -11.83 9.83
N LYS A 346 27.12 -11.97 11.14
CA LYS A 346 25.79 -12.28 11.67
C LYS A 346 25.45 -11.31 12.79
N ILE A 347 24.24 -10.76 12.72
CA ILE A 347 23.71 -9.92 13.79
C ILE A 347 22.96 -10.82 14.77
N ILE A 348 23.38 -10.81 16.03
CA ILE A 348 22.77 -11.57 17.11
C ILE A 348 22.57 -10.69 18.34
N THR A 349 21.69 -11.09 19.24
CA THR A 349 21.51 -10.35 20.51
C THR A 349 22.72 -10.56 21.43
N GLU A 350 22.99 -9.57 22.31
CA GLU A 350 24.07 -9.69 23.30
C GLU A 350 23.90 -10.93 24.19
N LYS A 351 22.70 -11.43 24.42
CA LYS A 351 22.43 -12.64 25.18
C LYS A 351 22.84 -13.89 24.41
N GLU A 352 22.46 -13.98 23.15
CA GLU A 352 22.86 -15.08 22.27
C GLU A 352 24.37 -15.11 22.06
N TYR A 353 24.99 -13.95 21.87
CA TYR A 353 26.44 -13.83 21.78
C TYR A 353 27.16 -14.43 23.00
N LYS A 354 26.67 -14.13 24.22
CA LYS A 354 27.24 -14.67 25.46
C LYS A 354 27.05 -16.19 25.57
N ILE A 355 26.00 -16.75 24.99
CA ILE A 355 25.77 -18.19 24.94
C ILE A 355 26.70 -18.82 23.90
N LEU A 356 26.81 -18.25 22.71
CA LEU A 356 27.68 -18.74 21.63
C LEU A 356 29.17 -18.66 22.00
N LEU A 357 29.61 -17.69 22.81
CA LEU A 357 30.98 -17.63 23.30
C LEU A 357 31.37 -18.83 24.21
N GLN A 358 30.41 -19.58 24.73
CA GLN A 358 30.67 -20.78 25.51
C GLN A 358 30.98 -21.98 24.61
N ASP A 359 30.71 -21.88 23.31
CA ASP A 359 31.05 -22.90 22.32
C ASP A 359 32.47 -22.65 21.81
N GLU A 360 33.38 -23.61 22.08
CA GLU A 360 34.78 -23.50 21.67
C GLU A 360 34.95 -23.37 20.16
N SER A 361 34.10 -24.05 19.38
CA SER A 361 34.13 -23.98 17.90
C SER A 361 33.83 -22.60 17.38
N PHE A 362 32.90 -21.88 17.99
CA PHE A 362 32.56 -20.52 17.65
C PHE A 362 33.64 -19.51 18.09
N ALA A 363 34.18 -19.70 19.29
CA ALA A 363 35.21 -18.81 19.85
C ALA A 363 36.51 -18.82 19.03
N VAL A 364 36.91 -19.97 18.47
CA VAL A 364 38.10 -20.10 17.62
C VAL A 364 37.91 -19.40 16.25
N ASN A 365 36.72 -19.41 15.69
CA ASN A 365 36.41 -18.84 14.39
C ASN A 365 36.00 -17.36 14.47
N LEU A 366 35.86 -16.79 15.66
CA LEU A 366 35.50 -15.40 15.86
C LEU A 366 36.64 -14.47 15.41
N VAL A 367 36.34 -13.55 14.50
CA VAL A 367 37.29 -12.52 14.00
C VAL A 367 37.13 -11.22 14.76
N ASP A 368 35.89 -10.72 14.86
CA ASP A 368 35.56 -9.47 15.54
C ASP A 368 34.09 -9.46 15.95
N ALA A 369 33.74 -8.61 16.93
CA ALA A 369 32.38 -8.43 17.38
C ALA A 369 32.10 -6.98 17.77
N VAL A 370 31.28 -6.29 17.01
CA VAL A 370 30.94 -4.90 17.21
C VAL A 370 29.59 -4.76 17.90
N LYS A 371 29.56 -4.14 19.10
CA LYS A 371 28.32 -3.88 19.84
C LYS A 371 27.61 -2.64 19.31
N PHE A 372 26.31 -2.77 19.05
CA PHE A 372 25.44 -1.63 18.71
C PHE A 372 24.07 -1.77 19.37
N PHE A 373 23.29 -0.67 19.38
CA PHE A 373 21.94 -0.67 19.93
C PHE A 373 20.93 -0.53 18.79
N GLY A 374 20.17 -1.58 18.56
CA GLY A 374 19.04 -1.57 17.64
C GLY A 374 17.77 -1.09 18.31
N THR A 375 16.95 -0.30 17.59
CA THR A 375 15.60 0.07 18.02
C THR A 375 14.63 -1.04 17.64
N ARG A 376 13.82 -1.50 18.61
CA ARG A 376 12.79 -2.52 18.41
C ARG A 376 11.47 -2.01 18.94
N ILE A 377 10.39 -2.56 18.40
CA ILE A 377 9.05 -2.23 18.89
C ILE A 377 8.55 -3.37 19.74
N LYS A 378 8.08 -3.03 20.91
CA LYS A 378 7.48 -3.94 21.87
C LYS A 378 5.99 -3.65 21.93
N GLN A 379 5.17 -4.65 21.66
CA GLN A 379 3.73 -4.63 21.82
C GLN A 379 3.37 -5.16 23.21
N CYS A 380 2.50 -4.44 23.93
CA CYS A 380 1.96 -4.85 25.21
C CYS A 380 0.44 -4.73 25.16
N CYS A 381 -0.27 -5.80 25.50
CA CYS A 381 -1.74 -5.79 25.56
C CYS A 381 -2.22 -5.94 27.00
N LEU A 382 -3.11 -5.04 27.42
CA LEU A 382 -3.69 -5.02 28.74
C LEU A 382 -5.22 -5.06 28.67
N ALA A 383 -5.86 -5.78 29.60
CA ALA A 383 -7.29 -5.70 29.85
C ALA A 383 -7.49 -5.19 31.29
N GLY A 384 -8.03 -4.00 31.46
CA GLY A 384 -8.14 -3.31 32.73
C GLY A 384 -6.78 -3.19 33.45
N ASP A 385 -6.64 -3.84 34.59
CA ASP A 385 -5.39 -3.88 35.41
C ASP A 385 -4.50 -5.08 35.10
N LYS A 386 -4.84 -5.95 34.14
CA LYS A 386 -4.14 -7.19 33.86
C LYS A 386 -3.38 -7.14 32.56
N LEU A 387 -2.08 -7.43 32.61
CA LEU A 387 -1.24 -7.65 31.44
C LEU A 387 -1.59 -9.02 30.83
N LEU A 388 -2.11 -9.02 29.59
CA LEU A 388 -2.40 -10.23 28.84
C LEU A 388 -1.09 -10.83 28.30
N TYR A 389 -0.40 -10.12 27.43
CA TYR A 389 0.88 -10.55 26.88
C TYR A 389 1.79 -9.35 26.54
N GLU A 390 3.06 -9.64 26.38
CA GLU A 390 4.08 -8.76 25.82
C GLU A 390 4.79 -9.50 24.69
N TYR A 391 5.00 -8.82 23.58
CA TYR A 391 5.64 -9.37 22.40
C TYR A 391 6.59 -8.33 21.79
N ILE A 392 7.78 -8.76 21.38
CA ILE A 392 8.70 -7.92 20.62
C ILE A 392 8.46 -8.26 19.15
N LEU A 393 8.13 -7.26 18.35
CA LEU A 393 7.88 -7.44 16.92
C LEU A 393 9.12 -8.04 16.22
N PRO A 394 8.94 -8.72 15.07
CA PRO A 394 10.01 -9.34 14.30
C PRO A 394 11.18 -8.37 14.03
N GLU A 395 12.37 -8.93 13.78
CA GLU A 395 13.59 -8.12 13.61
C GLU A 395 13.51 -7.09 12.52
N ASN A 396 12.86 -7.41 11.45
CA ASN A 396 12.71 -6.56 10.29
C ASN A 396 11.77 -5.36 10.54
N VAL A 397 10.92 -5.43 11.59
CA VAL A 397 9.95 -4.37 11.88
C VAL A 397 10.59 -3.31 12.79
N THR A 398 10.92 -2.18 12.21
CA THR A 398 11.56 -1.03 12.88
C THR A 398 10.62 0.15 13.11
N GLU A 399 9.51 0.20 12.37
CA GLU A 399 8.51 1.27 12.42
C GLU A 399 7.22 0.80 13.09
N TYR A 400 6.48 1.75 13.68
CA TYR A 400 5.17 1.44 14.25
C TYR A 400 4.22 0.90 13.18
N PRO A 401 3.38 -0.10 13.51
CA PRO A 401 2.43 -0.68 12.54
C PRO A 401 1.28 0.26 12.19
N ILE A 402 1.22 1.43 12.79
CA ILE A 402 0.15 2.42 12.66
C ILE A 402 0.68 3.60 11.86
N VAL A 403 0.03 3.91 10.75
CA VAL A 403 0.41 5.00 9.83
C VAL A 403 -0.63 6.11 9.88
N PRO A 404 -0.24 7.34 10.24
CA PRO A 404 -1.15 8.47 10.29
C PRO A 404 -1.33 9.13 8.92
N PHE A 405 -2.56 9.54 8.61
CA PHE A 405 -2.95 10.38 7.48
C PHE A 405 -3.43 11.71 8.03
N HIS A 406 -2.67 12.78 7.80
CA HIS A 406 -3.00 14.12 8.29
C HIS A 406 -3.67 14.97 7.21
N TYR A 407 -4.63 15.81 7.58
CA TYR A 407 -5.06 16.86 6.66
C TYR A 407 -4.07 18.03 6.68
N LYS A 408 -3.87 18.68 7.82
CA LYS A 408 -2.92 19.78 7.97
C LYS A 408 -2.08 19.62 9.22
N TRP A 409 -0.80 19.28 9.04
CA TRP A 409 0.15 19.14 10.13
C TRP A 409 0.45 20.47 10.82
N THR A 410 0.49 20.47 12.16
CA THR A 410 0.71 21.64 13.02
C THR A 410 2.05 21.62 13.74
N GLY A 411 2.90 20.61 13.52
CA GLY A 411 4.11 20.36 14.31
C GLY A 411 3.84 19.63 15.62
N THR A 412 2.62 19.16 15.84
CA THR A 412 2.21 18.38 17.01
C THR A 412 1.32 17.23 16.59
N PRO A 413 1.10 16.17 17.42
CA PRO A 413 0.20 15.08 17.11
C PRO A 413 -1.30 15.47 16.98
N TYR A 414 -1.59 16.75 17.01
CA TYR A 414 -2.94 17.32 16.96
C TYR A 414 -3.11 18.22 15.72
N PRO A 415 -3.33 17.64 14.54
CA PRO A 415 -3.49 18.38 13.28
C PRO A 415 -4.85 19.10 13.22
N ILE A 416 -5.04 19.93 12.17
CA ILE A 416 -6.28 20.64 11.91
C ILE A 416 -7.00 19.95 10.75
N SER A 417 -8.34 19.79 10.84
CA SER A 417 -9.18 19.21 9.80
C SER A 417 -9.49 20.20 8.67
N ALA A 418 -9.99 19.70 7.54
CA ALA A 418 -10.50 20.53 6.47
C ALA A 418 -11.78 21.26 6.91
N VAL A 419 -12.56 20.64 7.76
CA VAL A 419 -13.89 21.11 8.20
C VAL A 419 -13.79 22.21 9.24
N SER A 420 -12.86 22.14 10.20
CA SER A 420 -12.74 23.11 11.31
C SER A 420 -12.84 24.59 10.89
N PRO A 421 -12.14 25.07 9.85
CA PRO A 421 -12.24 26.47 9.44
C PRO A 421 -13.59 26.84 8.79
N LEU A 422 -14.39 25.85 8.38
CA LEU A 422 -15.66 26.05 7.70
C LEU A 422 -16.85 26.18 8.67
N ILE A 423 -16.74 25.60 9.87
CA ILE A 423 -17.82 25.50 10.87
C ILE A 423 -18.42 26.88 11.17
N GLY A 424 -17.58 27.88 11.41
CA GLY A 424 -18.05 29.25 11.72
C GLY A 424 -18.90 29.84 10.60
N LYS A 425 -18.50 29.67 9.35
CA LYS A 425 -19.26 30.14 8.19
C LYS A 425 -20.53 29.35 7.95
N GLN A 426 -20.48 28.04 8.19
CA GLN A 426 -21.67 27.19 8.12
C GLN A 426 -22.74 27.61 9.15
N LYS A 427 -22.34 27.90 10.39
CA LYS A 427 -23.25 28.43 11.44
C LYS A 427 -23.88 29.77 11.03
N GLU A 428 -23.09 30.67 10.46
CA GLU A 428 -23.55 31.97 9.96
C GLU A 428 -24.59 31.81 8.85
N ILE A 429 -24.33 30.92 7.89
CA ILE A 429 -25.24 30.64 6.76
C ILE A 429 -26.54 30.02 7.31
N ASN A 430 -26.48 29.01 8.16
CA ASN A 430 -27.65 28.37 8.76
C ASN A 430 -28.54 29.39 9.49
N LYS A 431 -27.94 30.18 10.37
CA LYS A 431 -28.67 31.23 11.11
C LYS A 431 -29.33 32.25 10.21
N SER A 432 -28.62 32.70 9.16
CA SER A 432 -29.16 33.62 8.20
C SER A 432 -30.37 33.05 7.44
N HIS A 433 -30.26 31.77 6.99
CA HIS A 433 -31.37 31.07 6.35
C HIS A 433 -32.57 30.88 7.29
N GLN A 434 -32.34 30.48 8.55
CA GLN A 434 -33.40 30.32 9.56
C GLN A 434 -34.16 31.64 9.76
N ILE A 435 -33.43 32.77 9.89
CA ILE A 435 -34.02 34.09 10.04
C ILE A 435 -34.81 34.48 8.79
N MET A 436 -34.29 34.22 7.59
CA MET A 436 -34.99 34.54 6.33
C MET A 436 -36.30 33.75 6.22
N VAL A 437 -36.30 32.47 6.49
CA VAL A 437 -37.49 31.62 6.41
C VAL A 437 -38.47 31.97 7.51
N HIS A 438 -38.01 32.23 8.75
CA HIS A 438 -38.86 32.69 9.83
C HIS A 438 -39.57 34.03 9.46
N ASN A 439 -38.84 35.01 8.94
CA ASN A 439 -39.41 36.27 8.50
C ASN A 439 -40.41 36.11 7.35
N ALA A 440 -40.12 35.23 6.37
CA ALA A 440 -41.04 34.88 5.31
C ALA A 440 -42.33 34.24 5.85
N SER A 441 -42.19 33.33 6.85
CA SER A 441 -43.32 32.72 7.54
C SER A 441 -44.18 33.76 8.30
N LEU A 442 -43.51 34.69 8.99
CA LEU A 442 -44.24 35.80 9.65
C LEU A 442 -44.93 36.73 8.64
N GLY A 443 -44.36 36.91 7.44
CA GLY A 443 -44.96 37.68 6.36
C GLY A 443 -46.18 37.01 5.76
N SER A 444 -46.23 35.70 5.75
CA SER A 444 -47.40 34.91 5.29
C SER A 444 -48.50 34.75 6.32
N SER A 445 -48.15 34.85 7.62
CA SER A 445 -49.08 34.72 8.76
C SER A 445 -49.33 36.07 9.36
N LEU A 446 -50.39 36.73 8.90
CA LEU A 446 -50.74 38.05 9.38
C LEU A 446 -51.09 38.00 10.90
N ARG A 447 -50.41 38.85 11.67
CA ARG A 447 -50.72 39.09 13.07
C ARG A 447 -51.74 40.24 13.13
N TRP A 448 -52.75 40.11 13.97
CA TRP A 448 -53.77 41.11 14.11
C TRP A 448 -53.72 41.74 15.49
N MET A 449 -53.73 43.03 15.53
CA MET A 449 -53.90 43.78 16.76
C MET A 449 -55.39 44.22 16.84
N TYR A 450 -56.05 43.87 17.92
CA TYR A 450 -57.44 44.12 18.05
C TYR A 450 -57.75 44.55 19.51
N GLU A 451 -58.83 45.31 19.69
CA GLU A 451 -59.35 45.67 20.98
C GLU A 451 -60.09 44.50 21.59
N GLU A 452 -59.83 44.19 22.88
CA GLU A 452 -60.43 43.06 23.56
C GLU A 452 -61.98 43.15 23.50
N GLY A 453 -62.61 42.10 23.00
CA GLY A 453 -64.05 42.04 22.80
C GLY A 453 -64.53 42.61 21.45
N SER A 454 -63.69 43.15 20.55
CA SER A 454 -64.03 43.63 19.20
C SER A 454 -64.32 42.56 18.17
N ILE A 455 -63.76 41.39 18.38
CA ILE A 455 -63.86 40.26 17.45
C ILE A 455 -64.11 38.95 18.22
N ASP A 456 -64.54 37.92 17.50
CA ASP A 456 -64.57 36.57 18.00
C ASP A 456 -63.18 35.95 17.74
N ALA A 457 -62.36 35.81 18.81
CA ALA A 457 -60.99 35.40 18.74
C ALA A 457 -60.85 34.01 18.12
N GLU A 458 -61.67 33.02 18.46
CA GLU A 458 -61.62 31.67 17.94
C GLU A 458 -61.88 31.62 16.42
N MET A 459 -62.87 32.38 15.97
CA MET A 459 -63.21 32.45 14.55
C MET A 459 -62.09 33.15 13.74
N TRP A 460 -61.54 34.23 14.28
CA TRP A 460 -60.46 34.97 13.63
C TRP A 460 -59.17 34.17 13.62
N GLU A 461 -58.84 33.47 14.65
CA GLU A 461 -57.67 32.58 14.70
C GLU A 461 -57.76 31.47 13.63
N LYS A 462 -58.95 30.89 13.48
CA LYS A 462 -59.15 29.75 12.56
C LYS A 462 -59.22 30.19 11.08
N TYR A 463 -59.79 31.37 10.78
CA TYR A 463 -60.16 31.72 9.43
C TYR A 463 -59.44 33.00 8.91
N SER A 464 -58.67 33.71 9.72
CA SER A 464 -58.01 34.99 9.28
C SER A 464 -57.04 34.79 8.13
N ALA A 465 -56.48 33.62 7.94
CA ALA A 465 -55.57 33.29 6.81
C ALA A 465 -56.30 32.56 5.65
N ALA A 466 -57.60 32.24 5.76
CA ALA A 466 -58.34 31.52 4.75
C ALA A 466 -58.73 32.46 3.57
N PRO A 467 -58.42 32.10 2.30
CA PRO A 467 -58.81 32.92 1.17
C PRO A 467 -60.31 33.11 1.06
N GLY A 468 -60.79 34.36 1.01
CA GLY A 468 -62.22 34.69 0.89
C GLY A 468 -63.03 34.60 2.17
N ALA A 469 -62.41 34.44 3.33
CA ALA A 469 -63.10 34.40 4.60
C ALA A 469 -63.79 35.75 4.93
N LEU A 470 -65.02 35.67 5.38
CA LEU A 470 -65.75 36.85 5.89
C LEU A 470 -65.57 36.87 7.41
N LEU A 471 -64.87 37.84 7.92
CA LEU A 471 -64.53 37.98 9.33
C LEU A 471 -65.35 39.12 9.95
N PRO A 472 -66.35 38.82 10.81
CA PRO A 472 -67.19 39.82 11.44
C PRO A 472 -66.43 40.60 12.51
N VAL A 473 -66.74 41.93 12.59
CA VAL A 473 -66.25 42.83 13.66
C VAL A 473 -67.45 43.41 14.37
N ARG A 474 -67.42 43.51 15.66
CA ARG A 474 -68.53 44.12 16.42
C ARG A 474 -68.70 45.61 16.08
N PRO A 475 -69.95 46.06 15.86
CA PRO A 475 -70.17 47.48 15.55
C PRO A 475 -69.82 48.37 16.73
N GLY A 476 -69.08 49.46 16.47
CA GLY A 476 -68.66 50.43 17.50
C GLY A 476 -67.31 50.23 18.12
N THR A 477 -66.59 49.21 17.73
CA THR A 477 -65.22 48.91 18.15
C THR A 477 -64.21 49.25 17.03
N GLU A 478 -62.95 49.46 17.41
CA GLU A 478 -61.91 49.69 16.42
C GLU A 478 -61.70 48.42 15.55
N ARG A 479 -61.42 48.64 14.26
CA ARG A 479 -61.17 47.55 13.34
C ARG A 479 -59.81 46.92 13.63
N PRO A 480 -59.70 45.57 13.64
CA PRO A 480 -58.43 44.91 13.76
C PRO A 480 -57.45 45.40 12.69
N THR A 481 -56.25 45.74 13.10
CA THR A 481 -55.19 46.22 12.20
C THR A 481 -54.15 45.11 12.05
N PRO A 482 -53.80 44.77 10.80
CA PRO A 482 -52.72 43.79 10.60
C PRO A 482 -51.37 44.41 10.97
N VAL A 483 -50.61 43.70 11.77
CA VAL A 483 -49.22 44.04 12.11
C VAL A 483 -48.31 43.46 11.04
N MET A 484 -47.87 44.30 10.17
CA MET A 484 -46.93 43.89 9.14
C MET A 484 -45.54 43.59 9.76
N PRO A 485 -44.94 42.47 9.47
CA PRO A 485 -43.56 42.21 9.89
C PRO A 485 -42.62 43.26 9.27
N ALA A 486 -41.58 43.62 10.00
CA ALA A 486 -40.54 44.50 9.43
C ALA A 486 -39.89 43.83 8.19
N PRO A 487 -39.67 44.59 7.11
CA PRO A 487 -39.05 44.05 5.92
C PRO A 487 -37.64 43.52 6.25
N LEU A 488 -37.35 42.31 5.80
CA LEU A 488 -36.04 41.72 5.98
C LEU A 488 -34.97 42.56 5.28
N SER A 489 -33.88 42.85 5.97
CA SER A 489 -32.76 43.59 5.36
C SER A 489 -32.10 42.74 4.25
N ASN A 490 -31.80 43.38 3.13
CA ASN A 490 -31.03 42.74 2.05
C ASN A 490 -29.63 42.26 2.50
N ALA A 491 -29.15 42.73 3.65
CA ALA A 491 -27.90 42.28 4.24
C ALA A 491 -27.87 40.74 4.47
N PHE A 492 -29.00 40.10 4.83
CA PHE A 492 -29.05 38.67 5.02
C PHE A 492 -28.77 37.88 3.75
N PHE A 493 -29.29 38.32 2.60
CA PHE A 493 -29.00 37.70 1.30
C PHE A 493 -27.53 37.91 0.92
N SER A 494 -26.96 39.07 1.20
CA SER A 494 -25.55 39.35 0.96
C SER A 494 -24.65 38.51 1.86
N ILE A 495 -25.01 38.30 3.13
CA ILE A 495 -24.27 37.45 4.07
C ILE A 495 -24.24 36.00 3.57
N VAL A 496 -25.39 35.46 3.14
CA VAL A 496 -25.44 34.10 2.60
C VAL A 496 -24.60 33.95 1.35
N GLN A 497 -24.67 34.91 0.42
CA GLN A 497 -23.88 34.87 -0.80
C GLN A 497 -22.38 35.00 -0.53
N GLN A 498 -22.00 35.94 0.35
CA GLN A 498 -20.61 36.07 0.79
C GLN A 498 -20.13 34.83 1.55
N GLY A 499 -20.99 34.27 2.41
CA GLY A 499 -20.66 33.06 3.15
C GLY A 499 -20.37 31.87 2.24
N LYS A 500 -21.12 31.71 1.13
CA LYS A 500 -20.83 30.70 0.09
C LYS A 500 -19.43 30.87 -0.51
N SER A 501 -19.14 32.13 -0.96
CA SER A 501 -17.85 32.47 -1.56
C SER A 501 -16.69 32.27 -0.57
N ASP A 502 -16.90 32.64 0.71
CA ASP A 502 -15.90 32.45 1.75
C ASP A 502 -15.64 30.95 2.01
N MET A 503 -16.68 30.09 1.99
CA MET A 503 -16.51 28.65 2.14
C MET A 503 -15.72 28.04 0.99
N GLU A 504 -16.01 28.41 -0.26
CA GLU A 504 -15.25 27.98 -1.44
C GLU A 504 -13.78 28.39 -1.32
N TYR A 505 -13.53 29.65 -0.94
CA TYR A 505 -12.17 30.16 -0.76
C TYR A 505 -11.40 29.43 0.36
N LEU A 506 -12.03 29.21 1.52
CA LEU A 506 -11.42 28.51 2.65
C LEU A 506 -11.14 27.05 2.33
N ALA A 507 -12.10 26.36 1.74
CA ALA A 507 -11.96 24.96 1.32
C ALA A 507 -10.96 24.80 0.17
N GLY A 508 -10.85 25.80 -0.71
CA GLY A 508 -10.11 25.70 -1.98
C GLY A 508 -10.80 24.81 -3.00
N ILE A 509 -12.09 24.56 -2.82
CA ILE A 509 -12.97 23.83 -3.73
C ILE A 509 -13.93 24.84 -4.34
N TYR A 510 -13.78 25.12 -5.61
CA TYR A 510 -14.58 26.11 -6.32
C TYR A 510 -15.74 25.46 -7.07
N SER A 511 -16.78 26.24 -7.36
CA SER A 511 -17.96 25.77 -8.11
C SER A 511 -17.61 25.19 -9.49
N SER A 512 -16.55 25.70 -10.14
CA SER A 512 -16.03 25.14 -11.39
C SER A 512 -15.57 23.67 -11.26
N MET A 513 -15.00 23.28 -10.13
CA MET A 513 -14.58 21.91 -9.84
C MET A 513 -15.78 20.98 -9.60
N GLN A 514 -16.94 21.54 -9.24
CA GLN A 514 -18.20 20.83 -9.05
C GLN A 514 -19.04 20.75 -10.34
N GLY A 515 -18.50 21.19 -11.48
CA GLY A 515 -19.16 21.13 -12.79
C GLY A 515 -20.05 22.35 -13.11
N ASP A 516 -20.05 23.37 -12.27
CA ASP A 516 -20.77 24.64 -12.56
C ASP A 516 -19.91 25.53 -13.47
N THR A 517 -20.19 25.45 -14.76
CA THR A 517 -19.53 26.31 -15.78
C THR A 517 -20.39 27.51 -16.09
N GLN A 518 -20.12 28.63 -15.46
CA GLN A 518 -20.83 29.91 -15.71
C GLN A 518 -20.49 30.54 -17.07
N GLN A 519 -19.49 30.05 -17.80
CA GLN A 519 -19.06 30.62 -19.08
C GLN A 519 -19.22 29.60 -20.22
N GLN A 520 -20.14 29.90 -21.12
CA GLN A 520 -20.50 29.08 -22.29
C GLN A 520 -19.44 28.99 -23.41
N HIS A 521 -18.26 29.58 -23.25
CA HIS A 521 -17.27 29.75 -24.34
C HIS A 521 -15.85 29.29 -24.01
N GLU A 522 -15.65 28.48 -22.97
CA GLU A 522 -14.32 27.99 -22.67
C GLU A 522 -13.93 26.81 -23.57
N THR A 523 -12.71 26.86 -24.09
CA THR A 523 -12.16 25.72 -24.84
C THR A 523 -11.84 24.56 -23.89
N PHE A 524 -11.89 23.31 -24.40
CA PHE A 524 -11.53 22.13 -23.64
C PHE A 524 -10.16 22.26 -22.92
N ARG A 525 -9.14 22.84 -23.59
CA ARG A 525 -7.84 23.11 -22.98
C ARG A 525 -7.91 24.19 -21.88
N GLY A 526 -8.79 25.17 -22.02
CA GLY A 526 -9.03 26.17 -20.97
C GLY A 526 -9.64 25.56 -19.72
N MET A 527 -10.63 24.66 -19.87
CA MET A 527 -11.23 23.95 -18.75
C MET A 527 -10.22 23.03 -18.04
N LEU A 528 -9.37 22.33 -18.79
CA LEU A 528 -8.30 21.52 -18.20
C LEU A 528 -7.29 22.36 -17.40
N ALA A 529 -6.93 23.54 -17.88
CA ALA A 529 -6.04 24.44 -17.17
C ALA A 529 -6.68 24.98 -15.88
N LEU A 530 -7.97 25.29 -15.90
CA LEU A 530 -8.71 25.72 -14.71
C LEU A 530 -8.82 24.62 -13.66
N ASP A 531 -9.10 23.38 -14.09
CA ASP A 531 -9.12 22.21 -13.20
C ASP A 531 -7.75 21.99 -12.56
N GLU A 532 -6.67 22.11 -13.32
CA GLU A 532 -5.31 22.02 -12.77
C GLU A 532 -5.01 23.13 -11.76
N TYR A 533 -5.43 24.35 -12.02
CA TYR A 533 -5.25 25.47 -11.08
C TYR A 533 -6.08 25.26 -9.80
N GLY A 534 -7.32 24.80 -9.92
CA GLY A 534 -8.20 24.49 -8.80
C GLY A 534 -7.65 23.39 -7.89
N THR A 535 -7.09 22.34 -8.47
CA THR A 535 -6.61 21.16 -7.73
C THR A 535 -5.24 21.36 -7.06
N ARG A 536 -4.54 22.48 -7.24
CA ARG A 536 -3.19 22.70 -6.69
C ARG A 536 -3.09 22.52 -5.17
N ARG A 537 -4.09 22.99 -4.42
CA ARG A 537 -4.11 22.84 -2.94
C ARG A 537 -4.28 21.38 -2.54
N VAL A 538 -5.12 20.65 -3.26
CA VAL A 538 -5.32 19.22 -3.05
C VAL A 538 -4.05 18.45 -3.40
N LYS A 539 -3.43 18.72 -4.55
CA LYS A 539 -2.14 18.13 -4.96
C LYS A 539 -1.04 18.38 -3.93
N GLN A 540 -0.98 19.60 -3.36
CA GLN A 540 -0.02 19.93 -2.32
C GLN A 540 -0.27 19.13 -1.03
N TRP A 541 -1.52 18.99 -0.61
CA TRP A 541 -1.90 18.15 0.53
C TRP A 541 -1.51 16.70 0.30
N MET A 542 -1.85 16.14 -0.85
CA MET A 542 -1.49 14.77 -1.21
C MET A 542 0.03 14.54 -1.15
N LYS A 543 0.81 15.41 -1.78
CA LYS A 543 2.27 15.32 -1.80
C LYS A 543 2.91 15.44 -0.42
N ASN A 544 2.37 16.30 0.46
CA ASN A 544 2.98 16.60 1.74
C ASN A 544 2.53 15.66 2.87
N SER A 545 1.37 15.03 2.74
CA SER A 545 0.77 14.21 3.80
C SER A 545 0.45 12.78 3.34
N ILE A 546 -0.30 12.63 2.26
CA ILE A 546 -0.80 11.33 1.82
C ILE A 546 0.32 10.46 1.25
N GLU A 547 1.13 10.98 0.32
CA GLU A 547 2.23 10.21 -0.28
C GLU A 547 3.28 9.73 0.75
N PRO A 548 3.74 10.56 1.70
CA PRO A 548 4.63 10.09 2.76
C PRO A 548 4.00 9.00 3.64
N ALA A 549 2.70 9.10 3.95
CA ALA A 549 1.97 8.09 4.71
C ALA A 549 1.88 6.77 3.94
N LEU A 550 1.51 6.81 2.66
CA LEU A 550 1.47 5.63 1.81
C LEU A 550 2.86 5.00 1.63
N LYS A 551 3.92 5.81 1.50
CA LYS A 551 5.30 5.29 1.45
C LYS A 551 5.65 4.55 2.73
N GLN A 552 5.32 5.11 3.89
CA GLN A 552 5.55 4.43 5.17
C GLN A 552 4.73 3.16 5.28
N LEU A 553 3.45 3.18 4.86
CA LEU A 553 2.59 2.01 4.83
C LEU A 553 3.23 0.89 4.00
N GLY A 554 3.68 1.18 2.78
CA GLY A 554 4.36 0.22 1.93
C GLY A 554 5.65 -0.34 2.56
N THR A 555 6.42 0.50 3.25
CA THR A 555 7.61 0.05 3.99
C THR A 555 7.25 -0.90 5.13
N ILE A 556 6.18 -0.61 5.88
CA ILE A 556 5.73 -1.48 6.97
C ILE A 556 5.16 -2.80 6.41
N VAL A 557 4.36 -2.74 5.34
CA VAL A 557 3.85 -3.93 4.64
C VAL A 557 5.02 -4.82 4.19
N MET A 558 6.08 -4.24 3.62
CA MET A 558 7.31 -4.96 3.27
C MET A 558 7.93 -5.64 4.50
N GLN A 559 8.15 -4.90 5.57
CA GLN A 559 8.77 -5.42 6.80
C GLN A 559 7.96 -6.59 7.39
N TYR A 560 6.63 -6.45 7.44
CA TYR A 560 5.74 -7.49 7.95
C TYR A 560 5.67 -8.70 7.02
N SER A 561 5.57 -8.50 5.71
CA SER A 561 5.52 -9.59 4.75
C SER A 561 6.82 -10.39 4.73
N GLN A 562 7.99 -9.75 4.78
CA GLN A 562 9.28 -10.42 4.91
C GLN A 562 9.42 -11.22 6.22
N ALA A 563 8.82 -10.73 7.31
CA ALA A 563 8.86 -11.42 8.60
C ALA A 563 7.96 -12.67 8.64
N ILE A 564 6.84 -12.65 7.93
CA ILE A 564 5.84 -13.72 7.97
C ILE A 564 6.02 -14.72 6.83
N TYR A 565 6.28 -14.24 5.61
CA TYR A 565 6.40 -15.11 4.44
C TYR A 565 7.80 -15.69 4.32
N THR A 566 8.17 -16.58 5.25
CA THR A 566 9.49 -17.24 5.29
C THR A 566 9.49 -18.63 4.64
N ALA A 567 8.32 -19.26 4.50
CA ALA A 567 8.12 -20.53 3.84
C ALA A 567 7.85 -20.36 2.33
N ASN A 568 7.92 -21.46 1.56
CA ASN A 568 7.48 -21.46 0.18
C ASN A 568 5.99 -21.11 0.12
N LYS A 569 5.65 -20.05 -0.60
CA LYS A 569 4.28 -19.57 -0.75
C LYS A 569 4.02 -19.16 -2.20
N ARG A 570 2.82 -19.50 -2.70
CA ARG A 570 2.32 -19.08 -4.00
C ARG A 570 1.24 -18.03 -3.82
N PHE A 571 1.36 -16.94 -4.56
CA PHE A 571 0.36 -15.88 -4.62
C PHE A 571 -0.28 -15.88 -5.99
N ARG A 572 -1.61 -15.95 -6.03
CA ARG A 572 -2.37 -15.70 -7.24
C ARG A 572 -2.78 -14.24 -7.25
N ILE A 573 -2.27 -13.49 -8.20
CA ILE A 573 -2.55 -12.08 -8.39
C ILE A 573 -3.62 -11.98 -9.45
N VAL A 574 -4.81 -11.59 -9.02
CA VAL A 574 -5.93 -11.32 -9.92
C VAL A 574 -5.70 -9.94 -10.53
N GLN A 575 -5.42 -9.90 -11.81
CA GLN A 575 -5.24 -8.63 -12.51
C GLN A 575 -6.59 -7.92 -12.69
N PRO A 576 -6.65 -6.58 -12.48
CA PRO A 576 -7.90 -5.82 -12.63
C PRO A 576 -8.41 -5.77 -14.08
N SER A 577 -7.58 -6.14 -15.05
CA SER A 577 -7.92 -6.20 -16.46
C SER A 577 -7.71 -7.61 -16.99
N ALA A 578 -8.73 -8.17 -17.65
CA ALA A 578 -8.62 -9.48 -18.31
C ALA A 578 -7.66 -9.48 -19.53
N ILE A 579 -7.04 -8.34 -19.85
CA ILE A 579 -5.97 -8.24 -20.85
C ILE A 579 -4.68 -8.87 -20.33
N GLN A 580 -4.44 -8.73 -19.03
CA GLN A 580 -3.33 -9.37 -18.35
C GLN A 580 -3.83 -10.67 -17.73
N GLU A 581 -3.16 -11.77 -18.03
CA GLU A 581 -3.47 -13.07 -17.43
C GLU A 581 -3.16 -13.02 -15.94
N ASP A 582 -3.97 -13.73 -15.13
CA ASP A 582 -3.68 -13.93 -13.73
C ASP A 582 -2.25 -14.47 -13.60
N ARG A 583 -1.46 -13.80 -12.78
CA ARG A 583 -0.05 -14.18 -12.58
C ARG A 583 0.07 -14.96 -11.28
N GLU A 584 0.69 -16.10 -11.34
CA GLU A 584 1.12 -16.82 -10.14
C GLU A 584 2.58 -16.46 -9.85
N VAL A 585 2.81 -16.01 -8.63
CA VAL A 585 4.14 -15.69 -8.12
C VAL A 585 4.48 -16.63 -7.00
N GLU A 586 5.65 -17.26 -7.10
CA GLU A 586 6.15 -18.20 -6.10
C GLU A 586 7.41 -17.62 -5.44
N ILE A 587 7.46 -17.61 -4.11
CA ILE A 587 8.58 -17.11 -3.33
C ILE A 587 9.18 -18.21 -2.45
N ASN A 588 10.45 -18.03 -2.04
CA ASN A 588 11.18 -18.91 -1.13
C ASN A 588 11.21 -20.37 -1.60
N VAL A 589 11.38 -20.60 -2.90
CA VAL A 589 11.43 -21.95 -3.47
C VAL A 589 12.72 -22.64 -3.04
N PRO A 590 12.66 -23.78 -2.32
CA PRO A 590 13.85 -24.47 -1.88
C PRO A 590 14.62 -25.06 -3.07
N MET A 591 15.92 -24.83 -3.11
CA MET A 591 16.83 -25.43 -4.09
C MET A 591 17.51 -26.65 -3.46
N PHE A 592 17.48 -27.77 -4.17
CA PHE A 592 18.08 -29.01 -3.72
C PHE A 592 19.32 -29.35 -4.57
N ASN A 593 20.34 -29.93 -3.95
CA ASN A 593 21.47 -30.52 -4.67
C ASN A 593 21.09 -31.90 -5.27
N ASP A 594 21.96 -32.48 -6.05
CA ASP A 594 21.75 -33.82 -6.66
C ASP A 594 21.56 -34.94 -5.64
N MET A 595 21.91 -34.67 -4.37
CA MET A 595 21.72 -35.58 -3.22
C MET A 595 20.39 -35.35 -2.47
N GLY A 596 19.59 -34.35 -2.84
CA GLY A 596 18.31 -34.02 -2.22
C GLY A 596 18.43 -33.18 -0.95
N GLU A 597 19.58 -32.59 -0.66
CA GLU A 597 19.78 -31.66 0.45
C GLU A 597 19.46 -30.23 0.01
N ALA A 598 18.81 -29.44 0.87
CA ALA A 598 18.49 -28.05 0.59
C ALA A 598 19.75 -27.19 0.67
N ILE A 599 20.21 -26.66 -0.47
CA ILE A 599 21.38 -25.78 -0.56
C ILE A 599 21.02 -24.32 -0.25
N GLY A 600 19.79 -23.92 -0.55
CA GLY A 600 19.34 -22.53 -0.42
C GLY A 600 17.90 -22.34 -0.88
N LYS A 601 17.50 -21.08 -1.03
CA LYS A 601 16.19 -20.71 -1.56
C LYS A 601 16.38 -19.87 -2.82
N SER A 602 15.65 -20.23 -3.88
CA SER A 602 15.47 -19.33 -5.03
C SER A 602 14.37 -18.33 -4.70
N MET A 603 14.50 -17.09 -5.17
CA MET A 603 13.57 -16.00 -4.83
C MET A 603 13.40 -15.83 -3.31
N ASP A 604 14.52 -15.75 -2.58
CA ASP A 604 14.50 -15.58 -1.12
C ASP A 604 14.00 -14.18 -0.76
N TYR A 605 12.69 -14.10 -0.58
CA TYR A 605 11.99 -12.86 -0.23
C TYR A 605 12.33 -12.39 1.19
N SER A 606 12.62 -13.31 2.09
CA SER A 606 12.86 -12.99 3.51
C SER A 606 14.23 -12.32 3.75
N ALA A 607 15.23 -12.63 2.92
CA ALA A 607 16.59 -12.11 3.04
C ALA A 607 16.89 -10.91 2.11
N ALA A 608 16.05 -10.67 1.10
CA ALA A 608 16.27 -9.64 0.09
C ALA A 608 16.20 -8.22 0.69
N LYS A 609 17.09 -7.33 0.20
CA LYS A 609 17.15 -5.92 0.59
C LYS A 609 16.67 -5.03 -0.54
N PHE A 610 15.58 -4.34 -0.31
CA PHE A 610 15.04 -3.38 -1.28
C PHE A 610 14.33 -2.21 -0.60
N ASP A 611 14.28 -1.08 -1.31
CA ASP A 611 13.58 0.13 -0.89
C ASP A 611 12.21 0.21 -1.55
N VAL A 612 11.20 0.60 -0.77
CA VAL A 612 9.83 0.80 -1.28
C VAL A 612 9.64 2.25 -1.72
N ARG A 613 9.09 2.42 -2.91
CA ARG A 613 8.71 3.72 -3.46
C ARG A 613 7.27 3.68 -3.92
N ILE A 614 6.59 4.83 -3.86
CA ILE A 614 5.30 5.00 -4.50
C ILE A 614 5.55 5.30 -5.96
N VAL A 615 4.79 4.68 -6.85
CA VAL A 615 4.85 4.99 -8.29
C VAL A 615 4.40 6.44 -8.49
N SER A 616 5.27 7.25 -9.03
CA SER A 616 5.01 8.68 -9.24
C SER A 616 3.79 8.87 -10.15
N GLY A 617 2.83 9.68 -9.68
CA GLY A 617 1.58 9.93 -10.39
C GLY A 617 0.45 8.94 -10.14
N SER A 618 0.69 7.80 -9.44
CA SER A 618 -0.39 6.85 -9.12
C SER A 618 -1.43 7.42 -8.16
N THR A 619 -1.07 8.39 -7.34
CA THR A 619 -1.94 9.01 -6.32
C THR A 619 -2.51 10.36 -6.75
N LEU A 620 -1.94 11.00 -7.77
CA LEU A 620 -2.41 12.32 -8.20
C LEU A 620 -3.68 12.20 -9.05
N PRO A 621 -4.71 13.04 -8.81
CA PRO A 621 -5.89 13.06 -9.64
C PRO A 621 -5.49 13.51 -11.05
N ILE A 622 -5.64 12.61 -12.02
CA ILE A 622 -5.39 12.86 -13.43
C ILE A 622 -6.76 13.03 -14.10
N ASN A 623 -6.92 14.10 -14.86
CA ASN A 623 -8.10 14.22 -15.72
C ASN A 623 -8.01 13.14 -16.80
N ARG A 624 -8.86 12.12 -16.68
CA ARG A 624 -8.84 10.91 -17.54
C ARG A 624 -8.96 11.25 -19.02
N TRP A 625 -9.74 12.27 -19.35
CA TRP A 625 -9.89 12.71 -20.74
C TRP A 625 -8.63 13.38 -21.29
N ALA A 626 -7.94 14.16 -20.46
CA ALA A 626 -6.65 14.76 -20.82
C ALA A 626 -5.60 13.68 -21.03
N TYR A 627 -5.53 12.72 -20.13
CA TYR A 627 -4.60 11.58 -20.20
C TYR A 627 -4.85 10.71 -21.44
N LEU A 628 -6.13 10.41 -21.75
CA LEU A 628 -6.48 9.69 -22.98
C LEU A 628 -6.17 10.49 -24.25
N ALA A 629 -6.31 11.82 -24.21
CA ALA A 629 -5.94 12.66 -25.35
C ALA A 629 -4.42 12.66 -25.57
N GLU A 630 -3.63 12.75 -24.51
CA GLU A 630 -2.17 12.65 -24.55
C GLU A 630 -1.70 11.28 -25.01
N LEU A 631 -2.29 10.19 -24.51
CA LEU A 631 -2.00 8.84 -24.97
C LEU A 631 -2.31 8.64 -26.46
N LYS A 632 -3.38 9.29 -26.98
CA LYS A 632 -3.67 9.25 -28.43
C LYS A 632 -2.63 10.02 -29.24
N GLU A 633 -2.11 11.14 -28.76
CA GLU A 633 -1.02 11.86 -29.40
C GLU A 633 0.27 11.03 -29.41
N LEU A 634 0.62 10.39 -28.28
CA LEU A 634 1.76 9.48 -28.16
C LEU A 634 1.61 8.24 -29.05
N LEU A 635 0.41 7.73 -29.24
CA LEU A 635 0.12 6.64 -30.17
C LEU A 635 0.41 7.06 -31.62
N GLN A 636 0.02 8.29 -32.01
CA GLN A 636 0.30 8.83 -33.36
C GLN A 636 1.80 9.01 -33.62
N LEU A 637 2.57 9.28 -32.55
CA LEU A 637 4.04 9.38 -32.59
C LEU A 637 4.73 8.02 -32.54
N GLY A 638 3.99 6.91 -32.36
CA GLY A 638 4.52 5.55 -32.26
C GLY A 638 5.29 5.27 -30.96
N VAL A 639 5.14 6.09 -29.93
CA VAL A 639 5.81 5.92 -28.63
C VAL A 639 5.07 4.92 -27.73
N VAL A 640 3.73 4.86 -27.86
CA VAL A 640 2.86 3.99 -27.06
C VAL A 640 2.11 3.05 -27.97
N ASP A 641 1.90 1.82 -27.50
CA ASP A 641 1.15 0.78 -28.24
C ASP A 641 -0.36 1.01 -28.12
N ASP A 642 -1.13 0.61 -29.16
CA ASP A 642 -2.59 0.66 -29.18
C ASP A 642 -3.22 -0.11 -28.01
N LEU A 643 -2.57 -1.19 -27.53
CA LEU A 643 -3.05 -1.98 -26.40
C LEU A 643 -2.99 -1.20 -25.10
N ALA A 644 -1.95 -0.38 -24.90
CA ALA A 644 -1.82 0.49 -23.75
C ALA A 644 -2.93 1.57 -23.74
N VAL A 645 -3.24 2.17 -24.90
CA VAL A 645 -4.35 3.12 -25.02
C VAL A 645 -5.68 2.44 -24.76
N LEU A 646 -5.89 1.22 -25.28
CA LEU A 646 -7.12 0.46 -25.08
C LEU A 646 -7.31 0.07 -23.61
N ALA A 647 -6.23 -0.27 -22.88
CA ALA A 647 -6.27 -0.61 -21.47
C ALA A 647 -6.87 0.52 -20.62
N GLU A 648 -6.55 1.77 -20.96
CA GLU A 648 -6.99 2.96 -20.26
C GLU A 648 -8.40 3.47 -20.68
N THR A 649 -9.02 2.84 -21.68
CA THR A 649 -10.37 3.22 -22.12
C THR A 649 -11.45 2.44 -21.35
N ASP A 650 -12.68 3.02 -21.25
CA ASP A 650 -13.86 2.37 -20.65
C ASP A 650 -14.70 1.57 -21.65
N ILE A 651 -14.11 1.16 -22.76
CA ILE A 651 -14.84 0.43 -23.79
C ILE A 651 -15.30 -0.94 -23.25
N LYS A 652 -16.59 -1.19 -23.28
CA LYS A 652 -17.13 -2.51 -22.92
C LYS A 652 -16.47 -3.58 -23.79
N LYS A 653 -16.03 -4.68 -23.20
CA LYS A 653 -15.32 -5.79 -23.87
C LYS A 653 -13.94 -5.42 -24.44
N LYS A 654 -13.25 -4.42 -23.85
CA LYS A 654 -11.89 -4.05 -24.23
C LYS A 654 -10.94 -5.25 -24.23
N ASP A 655 -11.14 -6.18 -23.29
CA ASP A 655 -10.35 -7.41 -23.13
C ASP A 655 -10.47 -8.35 -24.35
N LEU A 656 -11.66 -8.49 -24.92
CA LEU A 656 -11.86 -9.28 -26.13
C LEU A 656 -11.19 -8.62 -27.35
N ILE A 657 -11.19 -7.30 -27.41
CA ILE A 657 -10.53 -6.55 -28.49
C ILE A 657 -9.01 -6.71 -28.38
N ALA A 658 -8.46 -6.60 -27.17
CA ALA A 658 -7.04 -6.78 -26.89
C ALA A 658 -6.57 -8.20 -27.23
N LYS A 659 -7.27 -9.24 -26.78
CA LYS A 659 -6.94 -10.65 -27.09
C LYS A 659 -6.93 -10.91 -28.59
N ARG A 660 -7.89 -10.40 -29.34
CA ARG A 660 -7.95 -10.55 -30.80
C ARG A 660 -6.74 -9.88 -31.49
N LYS A 661 -6.37 -8.69 -31.03
CA LYS A 661 -5.22 -7.98 -31.59
C LYS A 661 -3.90 -8.65 -31.25
N SER A 662 -3.74 -9.18 -30.03
CA SER A 662 -2.58 -9.95 -29.60
C SER A 662 -2.39 -11.20 -30.47
N VAL A 663 -3.44 -11.97 -30.76
CA VAL A 663 -3.39 -13.13 -31.64
C VAL A 663 -2.99 -12.73 -33.06
N TYR A 664 -3.53 -11.63 -33.58
CA TYR A 664 -3.16 -11.11 -34.91
C TYR A 664 -1.69 -10.70 -34.97
N SER A 665 -1.19 -10.00 -33.93
CA SER A 665 0.24 -9.61 -33.84
C SER A 665 1.16 -10.83 -33.73
N GLN A 666 0.80 -11.85 -32.98
CA GLN A 666 1.55 -13.11 -32.89
C GLN A 666 1.61 -13.84 -34.24
N LEU A 667 0.48 -13.94 -34.93
CA LEU A 667 0.45 -14.52 -36.29
C LEU A 667 1.31 -13.74 -37.27
N GLN A 668 1.29 -12.41 -37.19
CA GLN A 668 2.13 -11.56 -38.06
C GLN A 668 3.62 -11.72 -37.77
N SER A 669 4.01 -11.82 -36.47
CA SER A 669 5.41 -12.08 -36.10
C SER A 669 5.88 -13.49 -36.53
N GLN A 670 5.02 -14.50 -36.42
CA GLN A 670 5.29 -15.85 -36.92
C GLN A 670 5.47 -15.87 -38.43
N LEU A 671 4.66 -15.10 -39.17
CA LEU A 671 4.84 -14.93 -40.61
C LEU A 671 6.18 -14.29 -41.00
N GLN A 672 6.59 -13.23 -40.26
CA GLN A 672 7.89 -12.61 -40.46
C GLN A 672 9.04 -13.56 -40.15
N GLN A 673 8.98 -14.28 -39.03
CA GLN A 673 10.00 -15.29 -38.68
C GLN A 673 10.09 -16.41 -39.71
N MET A 674 8.95 -16.88 -40.24
CA MET A 674 8.95 -17.85 -41.33
C MET A 674 9.56 -17.29 -42.60
N GLN A 675 9.30 -16.03 -42.95
CA GLN A 675 9.92 -15.37 -44.12
C GLN A 675 11.42 -15.21 -43.97
N GLU A 676 11.90 -14.85 -42.78
CA GLU A 676 13.35 -14.78 -42.50
C GLU A 676 14.01 -16.16 -42.54
N ALA A 677 13.37 -17.17 -41.92
CA ALA A 677 13.87 -18.54 -41.97
C ALA A 677 13.88 -19.13 -43.41
N MET A 678 12.95 -18.71 -44.26
CA MET A 678 13.02 -19.07 -45.72
C MET A 678 14.20 -18.41 -46.40
N LYS A 679 14.49 -17.12 -46.15
CA LYS A 679 15.66 -16.42 -46.71
C LYS A 679 16.95 -17.03 -46.26
N ASP A 680 17.08 -17.39 -44.97
CA ASP A 680 18.28 -18.03 -44.43
C ASP A 680 18.52 -19.44 -45.05
N LYS A 681 17.44 -20.21 -45.23
CA LYS A 681 17.50 -21.52 -45.89
C LYS A 681 17.89 -21.37 -47.38
N ASP A 682 17.35 -20.40 -48.09
CA ASP A 682 17.75 -20.12 -49.48
C ASP A 682 19.24 -19.67 -49.57
N GLY A 683 19.72 -18.86 -48.62
CA GLY A 683 21.14 -18.48 -48.52
C GLY A 683 22.06 -19.66 -48.22
N THR A 684 21.65 -20.59 -47.35
CA THR A 684 22.43 -21.81 -47.06
C THR A 684 22.49 -22.78 -48.27
N ILE A 685 21.40 -22.90 -49.01
CA ILE A 685 21.34 -23.68 -50.23
C ILE A 685 22.32 -23.10 -51.29
N GLU A 686 22.32 -21.78 -51.47
CA GLU A 686 23.21 -21.10 -52.41
C GLU A 686 24.70 -21.26 -52.04
N THR A 687 25.01 -21.23 -50.73
CA THR A 687 26.40 -21.46 -50.26
C THR A 687 26.84 -22.92 -50.44
N LEU A 688 25.96 -23.90 -50.24
CA LEU A 688 26.21 -25.30 -50.47
C LEU A 688 26.39 -25.59 -51.98
N GLU A 689 25.60 -24.97 -52.85
CA GLU A 689 25.77 -25.07 -54.33
C GLU A 689 27.11 -24.51 -54.76
N ARG A 690 27.57 -23.36 -54.23
CA ARG A 690 28.89 -22.79 -54.51
C ARG A 690 30.03 -23.69 -54.04
N GLN A 691 29.92 -24.32 -52.88
CA GLN A 691 30.94 -25.25 -52.35
C GLN A 691 31.03 -26.53 -53.21
N LEU A 692 29.93 -27.07 -53.73
CA LEU A 692 29.88 -28.21 -54.64
C LEU A 692 30.57 -27.89 -55.99
N VAL A 693 30.35 -26.70 -56.52
CA VAL A 693 31.02 -26.24 -57.77
C VAL A 693 32.54 -26.08 -57.57
N GLN A 694 32.98 -25.56 -56.42
CA GLN A 694 34.38 -25.40 -56.06
C GLN A 694 35.15 -26.73 -55.87
N ALA A 695 34.46 -27.76 -55.39
CA ALA A 695 35.03 -29.08 -55.12
C ALA A 695 35.39 -29.91 -56.44
N GLY A 696 35.03 -29.42 -57.61
CA GLY A 696 35.50 -29.99 -58.91
C GLY A 696 34.88 -31.37 -59.23
N ILE A 697 33.86 -31.82 -58.66
CA ILE A 697 33.24 -33.15 -58.79
C ILE A 697 32.21 -33.10 -59.93
N LYS A 698 32.59 -32.96 -61.16
CA LYS A 698 31.70 -32.87 -62.35
C LYS A 698 30.87 -34.11 -62.62
N GLY A 699 31.18 -35.30 -62.10
CA GLY A 699 30.45 -36.53 -62.35
C GLY A 699 29.36 -36.88 -61.31
N LYS A 700 29.47 -36.37 -60.05
CA LYS A 700 28.46 -36.54 -58.97
C LYS A 700 27.56 -35.33 -58.81
N VAL A 701 27.86 -34.22 -59.49
CA VAL A 701 27.12 -32.95 -59.38
C VAL A 701 25.66 -33.12 -59.88
N MET A 702 25.46 -33.90 -60.96
CA MET A 702 24.12 -34.08 -61.52
C MET A 702 23.18 -34.87 -60.62
N GLN A 703 23.71 -35.83 -59.83
CA GLN A 703 22.92 -36.57 -58.83
C GLN A 703 22.70 -35.74 -57.56
N ALA A 704 23.71 -35.00 -57.12
CA ALA A 704 23.60 -34.09 -55.97
C ALA A 704 22.72 -32.88 -56.28
N GLU A 705 22.74 -32.32 -57.47
CA GLU A 705 21.82 -31.27 -57.91
C GLU A 705 20.37 -31.75 -57.96
N MET A 706 20.11 -32.99 -58.41
CA MET A 706 18.76 -33.57 -58.34
C MET A 706 18.28 -33.74 -56.85
N GLU A 707 19.18 -34.17 -55.97
CA GLU A 707 18.88 -34.40 -54.58
C GLU A 707 18.71 -33.08 -53.81
N ILE A 708 19.54 -32.08 -54.10
CA ILE A 708 19.40 -30.70 -53.57
C ILE A 708 18.14 -30.02 -54.08
N ASN A 709 17.82 -30.17 -55.37
CA ASN A 709 16.60 -29.61 -55.92
C ASN A 709 15.35 -30.29 -55.39
N LYS A 710 15.43 -31.59 -55.10
CA LYS A 710 14.32 -32.33 -54.42
C LYS A 710 14.13 -31.86 -52.97
N GLN A 711 15.21 -31.72 -52.23
CA GLN A 711 15.16 -31.14 -50.87
C GLN A 711 14.70 -29.68 -50.89
N LYS A 712 15.11 -28.89 -51.88
CA LYS A 712 14.71 -27.49 -52.06
C LYS A 712 13.22 -27.37 -52.38
N GLU A 713 12.66 -28.29 -53.19
CA GLU A 713 11.22 -28.34 -53.45
C GLU A 713 10.43 -28.85 -52.27
N GLU A 714 10.91 -29.84 -51.50
CA GLU A 714 10.27 -30.30 -50.25
C GLU A 714 10.25 -29.19 -49.19
N ILE A 715 11.38 -28.51 -48.96
CA ILE A 715 11.46 -27.39 -48.01
C ILE A 715 10.61 -26.20 -48.47
N LYS A 716 10.56 -25.87 -49.74
CA LYS A 716 9.68 -24.84 -50.30
C LYS A 716 8.19 -25.25 -50.21
N GLY A 717 7.91 -26.53 -50.36
CA GLY A 717 6.56 -27.09 -50.21
C GLY A 717 6.05 -26.91 -48.73
N GLU A 718 6.83 -27.41 -47.79
CA GLU A 718 6.43 -27.35 -46.35
C GLU A 718 6.33 -25.89 -45.83
N THR A 719 7.26 -25.00 -46.20
CA THR A 719 7.19 -23.59 -45.83
C THR A 719 6.09 -22.84 -46.53
N LYS A 720 5.73 -23.22 -47.77
CA LYS A 720 4.61 -22.60 -48.52
C LYS A 720 3.27 -23.04 -48.01
N ASP A 721 3.15 -24.28 -47.56
CA ASP A 721 1.92 -24.79 -46.96
C ASP A 721 1.70 -24.22 -45.55
N ALA A 722 2.74 -24.10 -44.73
CA ALA A 722 2.70 -23.41 -43.44
C ALA A 722 2.31 -21.91 -43.60
N TYR A 723 2.91 -21.24 -44.62
CA TYR A 723 2.60 -19.84 -44.94
C TYR A 723 1.14 -19.67 -45.41
N ARG A 724 0.65 -20.59 -46.24
CA ARG A 724 -0.79 -20.60 -46.68
C ARG A 724 -1.73 -20.84 -45.52
N GLN A 725 -1.40 -21.73 -44.61
CA GLN A 725 -2.20 -22.03 -43.43
C GLN A 725 -2.32 -20.81 -42.50
N THR A 726 -1.22 -20.13 -42.24
CA THR A 726 -1.19 -18.90 -41.45
C THR A 726 -1.92 -17.73 -42.13
N GLN A 727 -1.81 -17.60 -43.45
CA GLN A 727 -2.60 -16.63 -44.24
C GLN A 727 -4.09 -16.91 -44.22
N ALA A 728 -4.48 -18.18 -44.27
CA ALA A 728 -5.88 -18.57 -44.18
C ALA A 728 -6.49 -18.28 -42.80
N GLU A 729 -5.72 -18.53 -41.72
CA GLU A 729 -6.11 -18.19 -40.37
C GLU A 729 -6.25 -16.67 -40.17
N GLN A 730 -5.31 -15.87 -40.71
CA GLN A 730 -5.42 -14.40 -40.70
C GLN A 730 -6.68 -13.91 -41.45
N ALA A 731 -6.97 -14.49 -42.63
CA ALA A 731 -8.15 -14.10 -43.39
C ALA A 731 -9.45 -14.43 -42.65
N VAL A 732 -9.48 -15.55 -41.94
CA VAL A 732 -10.64 -15.93 -41.11
C VAL A 732 -10.85 -14.97 -39.95
N ILE A 733 -9.77 -14.61 -39.26
CA ILE A 733 -9.80 -13.63 -38.14
C ILE A 733 -10.24 -12.24 -38.65
N GLN A 734 -9.73 -11.82 -39.81
CA GLN A 734 -10.04 -10.52 -40.40
C GLN A 734 -11.50 -10.45 -40.86
N ASN A 735 -12.02 -11.54 -41.45
CA ASN A 735 -13.42 -11.64 -41.80
C ASN A 735 -14.35 -11.68 -40.59
N ALA A 736 -13.94 -12.33 -39.48
CA ALA A 736 -14.69 -12.31 -38.24
C ALA A 736 -14.76 -10.92 -37.63
N LEU A 737 -13.65 -10.17 -37.62
CA LEU A 737 -13.57 -8.78 -37.15
C LEU A 737 -14.42 -7.84 -37.98
N ASN A 738 -14.41 -7.98 -39.33
CA ASN A 738 -15.22 -7.17 -40.22
C ASN A 738 -16.70 -7.45 -40.06
N ASN A 739 -17.09 -8.72 -39.86
CA ASN A 739 -18.47 -9.09 -39.61
C ASN A 739 -19.03 -8.53 -38.31
N GLU A 740 -18.19 -8.52 -37.23
CA GLU A 740 -18.60 -7.95 -35.95
C GLU A 740 -18.72 -6.42 -36.01
N ALA A 741 -17.84 -5.76 -36.75
CA ALA A 741 -17.92 -4.30 -36.98
C ALA A 741 -19.20 -3.96 -37.76
N ASN A 742 -19.56 -4.77 -38.76
CA ASN A 742 -20.78 -4.58 -39.55
C ASN A 742 -22.05 -4.84 -38.73
N VAL A 743 -22.05 -5.82 -37.83
CA VAL A 743 -23.18 -6.08 -36.90
C VAL A 743 -23.37 -4.90 -35.96
N LYS A 744 -22.28 -4.38 -35.33
CA LYS A 744 -22.35 -3.21 -34.45
C LYS A 744 -22.81 -1.94 -35.17
N THR A 745 -22.38 -1.77 -36.41
CA THR A 745 -22.84 -0.60 -37.21
C THR A 745 -24.33 -0.67 -37.48
N LYS A 746 -24.85 -1.88 -37.76
CA LYS A 746 -26.29 -2.12 -37.92
C LYS A 746 -27.08 -1.95 -36.61
N GLU A 747 -26.55 -2.41 -35.49
CA GLU A 747 -27.17 -2.21 -34.17
C GLU A 747 -27.25 -0.72 -33.81
N MET A 748 -26.19 0.04 -34.01
CA MET A 748 -26.18 1.49 -33.80
C MET A 748 -27.14 2.22 -34.73
N GLN A 749 -27.23 1.79 -36.01
CA GLN A 749 -28.19 2.37 -36.93
C GLN A 749 -29.63 2.08 -36.52
N MET A 750 -29.92 0.89 -35.99
CA MET A 750 -31.25 0.54 -35.46
C MET A 750 -31.59 1.33 -34.19
N GLU A 751 -30.60 1.55 -33.27
CA GLU A 751 -30.82 2.37 -32.08
C GLU A 751 -31.06 3.85 -32.42
N VAL A 752 -30.30 4.40 -33.37
CA VAL A 752 -30.51 5.78 -33.88
C VAL A 752 -31.88 5.90 -34.56
N GLN A 753 -32.30 4.88 -35.30
CA GLN A 753 -33.60 4.88 -35.96
C GLN A 753 -34.76 4.74 -34.96
N LYS A 754 -34.55 3.96 -33.89
CA LYS A 754 -35.49 3.83 -32.77
C LYS A 754 -35.64 5.15 -32.00
N ALA A 755 -34.51 5.80 -31.66
CA ALA A 755 -34.50 7.12 -31.02
C ALA A 755 -35.13 8.21 -31.88
N ARG A 756 -35.00 8.11 -33.22
CA ARG A 756 -35.63 9.04 -34.17
C ARG A 756 -37.13 8.84 -34.26
N ASN A 757 -37.60 7.60 -34.20
CA ASN A 757 -39.02 7.27 -34.17
C ASN A 757 -39.69 7.68 -32.86
N ASP A 758 -38.95 7.52 -31.70
CA ASP A 758 -39.44 7.94 -30.40
C ASP A 758 -39.53 9.48 -30.29
N LEU A 759 -38.61 10.21 -30.92
CA LEU A 759 -38.67 11.68 -31.05
C LEU A 759 -39.81 12.15 -31.96
N GLN A 760 -40.13 11.41 -33.04
CA GLN A 760 -41.27 11.74 -33.90
C GLN A 760 -42.61 11.43 -33.24
N ASN A 761 -42.69 10.38 -32.43
CA ASN A 761 -43.93 10.03 -31.69
C ASN A 761 -44.19 11.02 -30.54
N ASN A 762 -43.14 11.59 -29.91
CA ASN A 762 -43.30 12.62 -28.89
C ASN A 762 -43.68 13.99 -29.46
N ASN A 763 -43.36 14.29 -30.72
CA ASN A 763 -43.79 15.51 -31.40
C ASN A 763 -45.21 15.46 -31.96
N ASN A 764 -45.81 14.28 -32.07
CA ASN A 764 -47.20 14.13 -32.49
C ASN A 764 -48.22 14.04 -31.33
N ASN A 765 -47.71 14.07 -30.07
CA ASN A 765 -48.56 14.05 -28.87
C ASN A 765 -48.43 15.35 -28.02
N SER A 766 -47.91 16.42 -28.61
CA SER A 766 -47.91 17.77 -27.97
C SER A 766 -48.78 18.76 -28.76
#